data_9351dc6ee55b6889c07bef2f5ce261a3
#
_entry.id   9351dc6ee55b6889c07bef2f5ce261a3
#
_cell.length_a   1.000
_cell.length_b   1.000
_cell.length_c   1.000
_cell.angle_alpha   90.00
_cell.angle_beta   90.00
_cell.angle_gamma   90.00
#
_symmetry.space_group_name_H-M   'P 1'
#
loop_
_entity.id
_entity.type
_entity.pdbx_description
1 polymer ?
#
loop_
_entity_poly.entity_id
_entity_poly.type
_entity_poly.pdbx_seq_one_letter_code
_entity_poly.pdbx_strand_id
1 'polypeptide(L)'
;MGYRFTDSRRDSIPSLELVHDQDNADALRRQLIMSPAIQEVTVPPTISEPTPHIGHSEASSIPPADPYLPSDADVYNDADIGTKYDEDGNLLYWYNMRLNLNTDIKDGNPYPAEFGRVILETQHYRNTKLLCALEVKDPRVPTSYDKAVIIPLWAAAITTELGKFRDHNCLVMTPFTGQHLVPMKWIFSIKTDGTYKARLVGRGDLMIPWVDFNPKEIYCGNITACGIKLVLAIAASYKLRMRGGDLVGAYLVTRANKDYPVYIKTPKGMEVEDGYCIQAVGNLYGFPPAGQNFSIEFDKCVMEMGYVNTPWDLKLFYKWINDKPIFVIAHSDDFRWFGSENVTHEWDALIKNFNKHKYTVTDCTDKEFVGINITHDEHYNYYMDQTRMITEIIKEANLTGAKEEKLPYPMGNSPLSKNDCATEDQKQECTKYPYRRVVGQLMYGMVHTLITIMYALNILSRYGNNPGPRHIEFLKHLLKYCKYAKLDRLKFPTHNGPTDIETMTQVLQLKFQCDADLGGNPDNGHSQTSYIGYLGQAVICWCSTDQGSVSTSTAESEIKAVNHTLKAEVISNRGIMNAIGWIQKPTIIQEDNQACVYASEAKHMTRNLRHLELAQLWFKEKVADGTCIIEKVDSKENNSDIGTKRVPKFIFEYLTHKLVDKSLRTNI
;
A
#
# COMPACT_ATOMS: atom_id res chain seq x y z
N MET A 1 -14.74 -30.28 -25.92
CA MET A 1 -13.62 -30.84 -25.13
C MET A 1 -13.41 -29.96 -23.92
N GLY A 2 -13.45 -30.52 -22.73
CA GLY A 2 -13.31 -29.79 -21.48
C GLY A 2 -12.17 -30.39 -20.65
N TYR A 3 -11.58 -29.62 -19.77
CA TYR A 3 -10.66 -30.13 -18.74
C TYR A 3 -11.47 -30.67 -17.55
N ARG A 4 -10.86 -31.61 -16.82
CA ARG A 4 -11.47 -32.24 -15.65
C ARG A 4 -10.81 -31.74 -14.39
N PHE A 5 -11.62 -31.55 -13.35
CA PHE A 5 -11.13 -31.30 -12.00
C PHE A 5 -11.22 -32.58 -11.20
N THR A 6 -10.19 -32.91 -10.43
CA THR A 6 -10.26 -33.96 -9.43
C THR A 6 -11.05 -33.44 -8.22
N ASP A 7 -12.24 -33.99 -7.98
CA ASP A 7 -13.09 -33.58 -6.86
C ASP A 7 -12.90 -34.55 -5.68
N SER A 8 -12.66 -34.00 -4.51
CA SER A 8 -12.50 -34.74 -3.26
C SER A 8 -13.78 -34.81 -2.41
N ARG A 9 -14.93 -34.32 -2.91
CA ARG A 9 -16.19 -34.40 -2.15
C ARG A 9 -16.76 -35.79 -2.14
N ARG A 10 -16.98 -36.34 -0.96
CA ARG A 10 -17.81 -37.50 -0.69
C ARG A 10 -18.75 -37.17 0.46
N ASP A 11 -20.00 -37.44 0.30
CA ASP A 11 -21.06 -37.28 1.32
C ASP A 11 -21.07 -38.35 2.42
N SER A 12 -20.11 -39.27 2.42
CA SER A 12 -19.93 -40.26 3.49
C SER A 12 -18.45 -40.62 3.63
N ILE A 13 -17.95 -40.59 4.84
CA ILE A 13 -16.58 -40.93 5.20
C ILE A 13 -16.44 -42.47 5.17
N PRO A 14 -15.74 -43.03 4.17
CA PRO A 14 -15.30 -44.42 4.25
C PRO A 14 -13.94 -44.48 4.94
N SER A 15 -13.73 -45.57 5.69
CA SER A 15 -12.47 -45.87 6.36
C SER A 15 -11.26 -45.83 5.40
N LEU A 16 -10.13 -45.46 5.93
CA LEU A 16 -8.84 -45.17 5.26
C LEU A 16 -8.27 -46.30 4.33
N GLU A 17 -8.89 -47.47 4.26
CA GLU A 17 -8.37 -48.61 3.50
C GLU A 17 -8.75 -48.67 2.01
N LEU A 18 -9.63 -47.78 1.52
CA LEU A 18 -10.19 -47.85 0.15
C LEU A 18 -9.51 -46.97 -0.89
N VAL A 19 -8.42 -46.33 -0.59
CA VAL A 19 -7.77 -45.35 -1.51
C VAL A 19 -6.80 -46.00 -2.51
N HIS A 20 -6.59 -47.32 -2.43
CA HIS A 20 -5.65 -48.04 -3.31
C HIS A 20 -6.29 -48.82 -4.47
N ASP A 21 -7.61 -48.68 -4.69
CA ASP A 21 -8.30 -49.39 -5.77
C ASP A 21 -8.43 -48.48 -7.01
N GLN A 22 -7.66 -48.78 -8.04
CA GLN A 22 -7.63 -48.06 -9.32
C GLN A 22 -8.98 -48.14 -10.08
N ASP A 23 -9.76 -49.21 -9.90
CA ASP A 23 -11.03 -49.38 -10.56
C ASP A 23 -12.15 -48.46 -10.03
N ASN A 24 -12.05 -48.05 -8.76
CA ASN A 24 -12.94 -47.07 -8.17
C ASN A 24 -12.62 -45.61 -8.60
N ALA A 25 -11.38 -45.32 -8.90
CA ALA A 25 -10.95 -44.02 -9.44
C ALA A 25 -11.51 -43.81 -10.86
N ASP A 26 -11.56 -44.85 -11.69
CA ASP A 26 -12.08 -44.77 -13.05
C ASP A 26 -13.62 -44.73 -13.09
N ALA A 27 -14.32 -45.28 -12.15
CA ALA A 27 -15.77 -45.14 -12.01
C ALA A 27 -16.18 -43.70 -11.62
N LEU A 28 -15.42 -43.06 -10.72
CA LEU A 28 -15.58 -41.65 -10.34
C LEU A 28 -15.23 -40.69 -11.48
N ARG A 29 -14.22 -41.00 -12.30
CA ARG A 29 -13.89 -40.27 -13.51
C ARG A 29 -15.02 -40.19 -14.51
N ARG A 30 -15.85 -41.24 -14.64
CA ARG A 30 -16.99 -41.29 -15.55
C ARG A 30 -18.21 -40.49 -15.06
N GLN A 31 -18.35 -40.25 -13.79
CA GLN A 31 -19.45 -39.46 -13.20
C GLN A 31 -19.20 -37.93 -13.22
N LEU A 32 -17.98 -37.47 -13.40
CA LEU A 32 -17.58 -36.06 -13.39
C LEU A 32 -17.52 -35.41 -14.78
N ILE A 33 -18.28 -35.92 -15.75
CA ILE A 33 -18.43 -35.29 -17.05
C ILE A 33 -19.33 -34.07 -16.88
N MET A 34 -18.80 -32.89 -17.07
CA MET A 34 -19.56 -31.65 -17.13
C MET A 34 -20.57 -31.73 -18.30
N SER A 35 -21.83 -31.42 -18.02
CA SER A 35 -22.84 -31.25 -19.08
C SER A 35 -22.37 -30.22 -20.11
N PRO A 36 -22.59 -30.48 -21.41
CA PRO A 36 -22.13 -29.58 -22.46
C PRO A 36 -23.05 -28.36 -22.53
N ALA A 37 -22.58 -27.26 -21.98
CA ALA A 37 -23.12 -25.93 -22.23
C ALA A 37 -22.06 -25.07 -22.91
N ILE A 38 -21.63 -25.51 -24.09
CA ILE A 38 -20.90 -24.67 -25.03
C ILE A 38 -21.79 -24.58 -26.26
N GLN A 39 -22.53 -23.47 -26.39
CA GLN A 39 -23.11 -23.07 -27.66
C GLN A 39 -21.97 -22.68 -28.60
N GLU A 40 -21.93 -23.33 -29.77
CA GLU A 40 -21.10 -22.89 -30.89
C GLU A 40 -21.48 -21.45 -31.24
N VAL A 41 -20.55 -20.55 -31.09
CA VAL A 41 -20.66 -19.18 -31.63
C VAL A 41 -20.34 -19.28 -33.12
N THR A 42 -21.35 -19.31 -33.96
CA THR A 42 -21.20 -19.09 -35.40
C THR A 42 -20.75 -17.68 -35.65
N VAL A 43 -19.59 -17.53 -36.31
CA VAL A 43 -19.02 -16.26 -36.77
C VAL A 43 -19.90 -15.74 -37.94
N PRO A 44 -20.43 -14.50 -37.88
CA PRO A 44 -21.10 -13.90 -39.03
C PRO A 44 -20.05 -13.47 -40.08
N PRO A 45 -20.45 -13.43 -41.38
CA PRO A 45 -19.51 -13.13 -42.45
C PRO A 45 -19.08 -11.68 -42.47
N THR A 46 -17.81 -11.48 -42.83
CA THR A 46 -17.09 -10.23 -43.05
C THR A 46 -17.88 -9.22 -43.89
N ILE A 47 -18.12 -8.05 -43.34
CA ILE A 47 -18.61 -6.88 -44.09
C ILE A 47 -17.38 -6.02 -44.44
N SER A 48 -17.25 -5.74 -45.74
CA SER A 48 -16.22 -4.94 -46.37
C SER A 48 -16.28 -3.46 -45.89
N GLU A 49 -15.10 -2.89 -45.63
CA GLU A 49 -14.92 -1.49 -45.29
C GLU A 49 -15.33 -0.54 -46.41
N PRO A 50 -15.93 0.63 -46.12
CA PRO A 50 -15.97 1.75 -47.01
C PRO A 50 -14.86 2.77 -46.72
N THR A 51 -14.16 3.16 -47.74
CA THR A 51 -13.16 4.24 -47.79
C THR A 51 -13.72 5.59 -47.30
N PRO A 52 -12.95 6.42 -46.56
CA PRO A 52 -13.43 7.72 -46.13
C PRO A 52 -13.22 8.78 -47.20
N HIS A 53 -14.31 9.46 -47.52
CA HIS A 53 -14.27 10.75 -48.26
C HIS A 53 -13.92 11.89 -47.30
N ILE A 54 -12.93 12.68 -47.70
CA ILE A 54 -12.52 13.92 -47.04
C ILE A 54 -13.56 14.99 -47.36
N GLY A 55 -14.19 15.55 -46.35
CA GLY A 55 -15.03 16.74 -46.42
C GLY A 55 -14.63 17.75 -45.38
N HIS A 56 -14.14 18.91 -45.81
CA HIS A 56 -13.88 20.08 -44.97
C HIS A 56 -15.20 20.68 -44.46
N SER A 57 -15.32 20.93 -43.14
CA SER A 57 -16.19 21.99 -42.59
C SER A 57 -15.73 22.43 -41.20
N GLU A 58 -15.39 23.69 -41.16
CA GLU A 58 -15.56 24.74 -40.14
C GLU A 58 -15.24 24.44 -38.66
N ALA A 59 -14.29 25.26 -38.20
CA ALA A 59 -13.85 25.42 -36.82
C ALA A 59 -15.00 25.90 -35.92
N SER A 60 -15.32 25.12 -34.89
CA SER A 60 -16.02 25.59 -33.71
C SER A 60 -15.00 25.85 -32.60
N SER A 61 -15.07 27.06 -32.05
CA SER A 61 -14.20 27.66 -31.06
C SER A 61 -14.14 26.78 -29.77
N ILE A 62 -12.94 26.30 -29.47
CA ILE A 62 -12.58 25.72 -28.17
C ILE A 62 -12.44 26.90 -27.18
N PRO A 63 -13.06 26.87 -26.00
CA PRO A 63 -12.78 27.87 -24.97
C PRO A 63 -11.30 27.80 -24.55
N PRO A 64 -10.69 28.93 -24.16
CA PRO A 64 -9.29 28.94 -23.76
C PRO A 64 -9.07 28.00 -22.54
N ALA A 65 -7.99 27.25 -22.61
CA ALA A 65 -7.55 26.34 -21.53
C ALA A 65 -7.33 27.15 -20.24
N ASP A 66 -7.77 26.59 -19.13
CA ASP A 66 -7.54 27.13 -17.81
C ASP A 66 -6.03 27.25 -17.57
N PRO A 67 -5.48 28.43 -17.25
CA PRO A 67 -4.05 28.64 -17.09
C PRO A 67 -3.45 27.93 -15.85
N TYR A 68 -4.26 27.19 -15.07
CA TYR A 68 -3.84 26.48 -13.87
C TYR A 68 -3.76 24.96 -14.02
N LEU A 69 -4.04 24.40 -15.20
CA LEU A 69 -3.77 23.00 -15.48
C LEU A 69 -2.35 22.88 -16.05
N PRO A 70 -1.46 22.10 -15.40
CA PRO A 70 -0.14 21.81 -15.97
C PRO A 70 -0.31 21.11 -17.33
N SER A 71 0.52 21.47 -18.31
CA SER A 71 0.57 20.74 -19.57
C SER A 71 1.06 19.32 -19.33
N ASP A 72 0.57 18.35 -20.11
CA ASP A 72 0.92 16.93 -20.00
C ASP A 72 2.44 16.64 -20.02
N ALA A 73 3.27 17.59 -20.46
CA ALA A 73 4.73 17.50 -20.46
C ALA A 73 5.37 17.86 -19.10
N ASP A 74 4.67 18.60 -18.22
CA ASP A 74 5.23 19.10 -16.95
C ASP A 74 4.82 18.26 -15.75
N VAL A 75 3.89 17.32 -15.90
CA VAL A 75 3.30 16.57 -14.79
C VAL A 75 4.14 15.37 -14.37
N TYR A 76 4.98 14.84 -15.24
CA TYR A 76 5.75 13.62 -14.97
C TYR A 76 7.17 13.72 -15.51
N ASN A 77 8.06 14.30 -14.72
CA ASN A 77 9.47 14.00 -14.87
C ASN A 77 9.72 12.73 -14.03
N ASP A 78 10.01 11.60 -14.70
CA ASP A 78 10.21 10.26 -14.09
C ASP A 78 11.24 10.21 -12.94
N ALA A 79 11.99 11.28 -12.75
CA ALA A 79 12.98 11.41 -11.69
C ALA A 79 12.40 11.65 -10.29
N ASP A 80 11.17 12.19 -10.18
CA ASP A 80 10.60 12.66 -8.90
C ASP A 80 9.44 11.79 -8.37
N ILE A 81 8.88 10.91 -9.20
CA ILE A 81 7.85 9.94 -8.78
C ILE A 81 8.45 8.56 -8.84
N GLY A 82 8.81 8.08 -7.69
CA GLY A 82 9.41 6.82 -7.24
C GLY A 82 9.34 5.54 -8.08
N THR A 83 9.16 5.58 -9.37
CA THR A 83 9.28 4.44 -10.27
C THR A 83 10.41 4.67 -11.26
N LYS A 84 11.52 3.98 -11.09
CA LYS A 84 12.57 3.86 -12.10
C LYS A 84 12.65 2.43 -12.58
N TYR A 85 12.84 2.28 -13.88
CA TYR A 85 13.20 1.01 -14.52
C TYR A 85 14.70 1.05 -14.86
N ASP A 86 15.37 -0.12 -14.82
CA ASP A 86 16.72 -0.24 -15.34
C ASP A 86 16.71 -0.23 -16.89
N GLU A 87 17.90 -0.25 -17.50
CA GLU A 87 18.05 -0.24 -18.97
C GLU A 87 17.43 -1.49 -19.64
N ASP A 88 17.15 -2.54 -18.86
CA ASP A 88 16.51 -3.79 -19.29
C ASP A 88 14.99 -3.80 -19.01
N GLY A 89 14.42 -2.71 -18.46
CA GLY A 89 12.98 -2.56 -18.22
C GLY A 89 12.46 -3.17 -16.93
N ASN A 90 13.32 -3.47 -15.94
CA ASN A 90 12.93 -3.97 -14.63
C ASN A 90 12.57 -2.83 -13.67
N LEU A 91 11.48 -2.98 -12.91
CA LEU A 91 10.98 -1.97 -11.98
C LEU A 91 11.91 -1.79 -10.78
N LEU A 92 12.52 -0.61 -10.65
CA LEU A 92 13.52 -0.30 -9.63
C LEU A 92 12.98 0.32 -8.33
N TYR A 93 11.74 0.86 -8.29
CA TYR A 93 11.22 1.59 -7.12
C TYR A 93 9.74 1.37 -6.81
N TRP A 94 9.44 1.43 -5.52
CA TRP A 94 8.11 1.38 -4.96
C TRP A 94 7.74 2.63 -4.17
N TYR A 95 6.47 2.97 -4.30
CA TYR A 95 5.76 4.13 -3.79
C TYR A 95 5.98 4.35 -2.28
N ASN A 96 6.43 5.55 -1.91
CA ASN A 96 6.57 6.08 -0.55
C ASN A 96 7.46 5.32 0.45
N MET A 97 8.32 4.42 0.01
CA MET A 97 9.40 3.90 0.84
C MET A 97 10.74 4.18 0.17
N ARG A 98 11.30 5.36 0.39
CA ARG A 98 12.74 5.55 0.22
C ARG A 98 13.44 4.80 1.37
N LEU A 99 13.70 3.51 1.17
CA LEU A 99 14.81 2.88 1.85
C LEU A 99 16.07 3.52 1.28
N ASN A 100 16.76 4.34 2.07
CA ASN A 100 18.10 4.79 1.73
C ASN A 100 19.03 3.58 1.74
N LEU A 101 19.05 2.86 0.63
CA LEU A 101 20.05 1.84 0.36
C LEU A 101 21.23 2.56 -0.26
N ASN A 102 22.15 3.05 0.57
CA ASN A 102 23.49 3.38 0.12
C ASN A 102 24.15 2.06 -0.32
N THR A 103 24.06 1.79 -1.61
CA THR A 103 24.77 0.69 -2.24
C THR A 103 26.01 1.26 -2.93
N ASP A 104 27.17 0.96 -2.38
CA ASP A 104 28.40 0.91 -3.17
C ASP A 104 28.23 -0.25 -4.16
N ILE A 105 27.69 0.05 -5.35
CA ILE A 105 27.46 -0.93 -6.41
C ILE A 105 28.77 -1.04 -7.20
N LYS A 106 29.50 -2.12 -6.99
CA LYS A 106 30.64 -2.47 -7.84
C LYS A 106 30.29 -3.37 -9.02
N ASP A 107 29.11 -3.99 -9.06
CA ASP A 107 28.78 -5.05 -10.04
C ASP A 107 27.44 -4.85 -10.78
N GLY A 108 26.94 -3.63 -10.91
CA GLY A 108 25.82 -3.31 -11.83
C GLY A 108 24.44 -3.90 -11.50
N ASN A 109 24.27 -4.71 -10.46
CA ASN A 109 22.98 -5.25 -10.05
C ASN A 109 22.58 -4.71 -8.67
N PRO A 110 21.67 -3.71 -8.58
CA PRO A 110 21.34 -3.03 -7.33
C PRO A 110 20.55 -3.89 -6.32
N TYR A 111 20.06 -5.08 -6.71
CA TYR A 111 19.27 -5.92 -5.81
C TYR A 111 19.64 -7.40 -5.94
N PRO A 112 19.81 -8.12 -4.81
CA PRO A 112 19.78 -9.58 -4.84
C PRO A 112 18.43 -10.05 -5.40
N ALA A 113 18.43 -11.11 -6.20
CA ALA A 113 17.22 -11.71 -6.80
C ALA A 113 16.10 -12.00 -5.77
N GLU A 114 16.46 -12.12 -4.49
CA GLU A 114 15.54 -12.25 -3.35
C GLU A 114 14.74 -10.98 -3.05
N PHE A 115 15.22 -9.80 -3.42
CA PHE A 115 14.51 -8.53 -3.13
C PHE A 115 13.36 -8.28 -4.13
N GLY A 116 13.58 -8.58 -5.41
CA GLY A 116 12.52 -8.57 -6.41
C GLY A 116 11.39 -9.56 -6.06
N ARG A 117 11.75 -10.69 -5.46
CA ARG A 117 10.81 -11.70 -4.95
C ARG A 117 9.89 -11.17 -3.84
N VAL A 118 10.44 -10.41 -2.90
CA VAL A 118 9.68 -9.82 -1.77
C VAL A 118 8.70 -8.76 -2.27
N ILE A 119 9.10 -7.94 -3.24
CA ILE A 119 8.25 -6.84 -3.76
C ILE A 119 7.08 -7.39 -4.58
N LEU A 120 7.30 -8.37 -5.45
CA LEU A 120 6.23 -9.00 -6.24
C LEU A 120 5.29 -9.83 -5.36
N GLU A 121 5.80 -10.47 -4.30
CA GLU A 121 4.98 -11.21 -3.33
C GLU A 121 4.12 -10.29 -2.46
N THR A 122 4.59 -9.08 -2.10
CA THR A 122 3.83 -8.13 -1.26
C THR A 122 2.67 -7.46 -1.99
N GLN A 123 2.74 -7.26 -3.30
CA GLN A 123 1.65 -6.68 -4.07
C GLN A 123 0.44 -7.61 -4.21
N HIS A 124 0.67 -8.91 -4.25
CA HIS A 124 -0.39 -9.90 -4.50
C HIS A 124 -0.95 -10.57 -3.25
N TYR A 125 -0.35 -10.35 -2.07
CA TYR A 125 -0.68 -11.06 -0.84
C TYR A 125 -1.30 -10.21 0.25
N ARG A 126 -2.43 -9.61 -0.05
CA ARG A 126 -3.11 -8.69 0.87
C ARG A 126 -3.85 -9.30 2.02
N ASN A 127 -4.21 -10.53 1.96
CA ASN A 127 -4.90 -11.26 3.03
C ASN A 127 -4.07 -12.37 3.63
N THR A 128 -2.88 -12.56 3.14
CA THR A 128 -1.88 -13.32 3.84
C THR A 128 -1.04 -12.31 4.60
N LYS A 129 -1.00 -12.42 5.93
CA LYS A 129 -0.01 -11.80 6.80
C LYS A 129 1.23 -11.50 5.98
N LEU A 130 1.80 -10.31 6.12
CA LEU A 130 3.10 -9.97 5.54
C LEU A 130 4.13 -10.97 6.06
N LEU A 131 4.05 -12.17 5.52
CA LEU A 131 4.91 -13.30 5.78
C LEU A 131 6.11 -13.19 4.86
N CYS A 132 6.93 -12.17 5.09
CA CYS A 132 8.35 -12.38 4.89
C CYS A 132 8.74 -13.44 5.91
N ALA A 133 8.81 -14.68 5.48
CA ALA A 133 8.95 -15.83 6.30
C ALA A 133 10.19 -15.79 7.21
N LEU A 134 9.96 -15.73 8.50
CA LEU A 134 10.45 -16.78 9.32
C LEU A 134 9.31 -17.78 9.41
N GLU A 135 9.56 -18.92 8.87
CA GLU A 135 8.74 -20.09 9.06
C GLU A 135 8.84 -20.54 10.51
N VAL A 136 8.05 -19.95 11.41
CA VAL A 136 7.38 -20.83 12.35
C VAL A 136 6.23 -21.37 11.53
N LYS A 137 6.51 -22.39 10.72
CA LYS A 137 5.50 -23.14 9.98
C LYS A 137 4.52 -23.62 11.01
N ASP A 138 3.31 -23.09 10.98
CA ASP A 138 2.22 -23.75 11.70
C ASP A 138 2.21 -25.21 11.19
N PRO A 139 2.50 -26.21 12.01
CA PRO A 139 2.63 -27.60 11.56
C PRO A 139 1.35 -28.10 10.88
N ARG A 140 0.23 -27.40 11.05
CA ARG A 140 -1.06 -27.71 10.41
C ARG A 140 -1.10 -27.24 8.95
N VAL A 141 -0.17 -26.38 8.51
CA VAL A 141 -0.15 -25.85 7.13
C VAL A 141 0.73 -26.74 6.25
N PRO A 142 0.17 -27.43 5.26
CA PRO A 142 0.93 -28.32 4.38
C PRO A 142 1.89 -27.54 3.47
N THR A 143 3.03 -28.15 3.18
CA THR A 143 4.08 -27.56 2.34
C THR A 143 3.90 -27.85 0.84
N SER A 144 2.98 -28.75 0.49
CA SER A 144 2.72 -29.15 -0.90
C SER A 144 1.28 -29.57 -1.10
N TYR A 145 0.82 -29.60 -2.37
CA TYR A 145 -0.48 -30.10 -2.75
C TYR A 145 -0.71 -31.55 -2.27
N ASP A 146 0.27 -32.44 -2.48
CA ASP A 146 0.14 -33.86 -2.15
C ASP A 146 -0.05 -34.09 -0.63
N LYS A 147 0.55 -33.23 0.20
CA LYS A 147 0.32 -33.26 1.65
C LYS A 147 -1.00 -32.61 2.06
N ALA A 148 -1.51 -31.69 1.26
CA ALA A 148 -2.75 -31.00 1.54
C ALA A 148 -3.98 -31.86 1.16
N VAL A 149 -3.99 -32.48 0.00
CA VAL A 149 -5.15 -33.17 -0.56
C VAL A 149 -5.64 -34.35 0.28
N ILE A 150 -4.74 -34.95 1.06
CA ILE A 150 -5.08 -36.09 1.97
C ILE A 150 -5.71 -35.63 3.29
N ILE A 151 -5.70 -34.34 3.59
CA ILE A 151 -6.29 -33.77 4.81
C ILE A 151 -7.66 -33.17 4.45
N PRO A 152 -8.79 -33.65 5.00
CA PRO A 152 -10.14 -33.26 4.56
C PRO A 152 -10.38 -31.76 4.54
N LEU A 153 -9.92 -31.00 5.54
CA LEU A 153 -10.10 -29.55 5.61
C LEU A 153 -9.33 -28.80 4.49
N TRP A 154 -8.13 -29.28 4.16
CA TRP A 154 -7.35 -28.73 3.06
C TRP A 154 -7.89 -29.16 1.70
N ALA A 155 -8.35 -30.40 1.58
CA ALA A 155 -9.01 -30.89 0.37
C ALA A 155 -10.25 -30.07 0.04
N ALA A 156 -11.08 -29.73 1.03
CA ALA A 156 -12.23 -28.85 0.87
C ALA A 156 -11.81 -27.43 0.42
N ALA A 157 -10.74 -26.88 0.99
CA ALA A 157 -10.21 -25.59 0.59
C ALA A 157 -9.67 -25.58 -0.86
N ILE A 158 -9.01 -26.66 -1.27
CA ILE A 158 -8.57 -26.87 -2.67
C ILE A 158 -9.77 -26.92 -3.61
N THR A 159 -10.77 -27.71 -3.30
CA THR A 159 -12.00 -27.83 -4.11
C THR A 159 -12.70 -26.48 -4.25
N THR A 160 -12.80 -25.72 -3.16
CA THR A 160 -13.37 -24.37 -3.18
C THR A 160 -12.58 -23.43 -4.11
N GLU A 161 -11.27 -23.50 -4.09
CA GLU A 161 -10.44 -22.66 -4.96
C GLU A 161 -10.56 -23.05 -6.43
N LEU A 162 -10.49 -24.35 -6.75
CA LEU A 162 -10.70 -24.84 -8.13
C LEU A 162 -12.11 -24.51 -8.66
N GLY A 163 -13.12 -24.55 -7.76
CA GLY A 163 -14.49 -24.12 -8.09
C GLY A 163 -14.55 -22.70 -8.62
N LYS A 164 -13.84 -21.76 -8.01
CA LYS A 164 -13.80 -20.36 -8.47
C LYS A 164 -13.29 -20.21 -9.91
N PHE A 165 -12.24 -20.95 -10.29
CA PHE A 165 -11.71 -20.89 -11.66
C PHE A 165 -12.75 -21.37 -12.68
N ARG A 166 -13.54 -22.39 -12.33
CA ARG A 166 -14.63 -22.91 -13.14
C ARG A 166 -15.79 -21.91 -13.22
N ASP A 167 -16.25 -21.41 -12.08
CA ASP A 167 -17.41 -20.52 -11.97
C ASP A 167 -17.21 -19.21 -12.74
N HIS A 168 -15.97 -18.71 -12.82
CA HIS A 168 -15.59 -17.51 -13.58
C HIS A 168 -15.13 -17.81 -15.01
N ASN A 169 -15.09 -19.09 -15.44
CA ASN A 169 -14.60 -19.49 -16.78
C ASN A 169 -13.24 -18.84 -17.12
N CYS A 170 -12.27 -18.93 -16.17
CA CYS A 170 -10.98 -18.29 -16.32
C CYS A 170 -10.00 -19.05 -17.21
N LEU A 171 -10.26 -20.32 -17.46
CA LEU A 171 -9.35 -21.26 -18.09
C LEU A 171 -10.04 -21.95 -19.27
N VAL A 172 -9.32 -22.11 -20.39
CA VAL A 172 -9.77 -22.87 -21.56
C VAL A 172 -8.69 -23.86 -21.98
N MET A 173 -9.09 -25.01 -22.44
CA MET A 173 -8.20 -25.97 -23.07
C MET A 173 -7.89 -25.53 -24.50
N THR A 174 -6.62 -25.56 -24.87
CA THR A 174 -6.15 -25.20 -26.20
C THR A 174 -5.06 -26.16 -26.67
N PRO A 175 -4.90 -26.42 -27.97
CA PRO A 175 -3.83 -27.26 -28.49
C PRO A 175 -2.46 -26.74 -28.09
N PHE A 176 -1.59 -27.62 -27.65
CA PHE A 176 -0.20 -27.26 -27.34
C PHE A 176 0.63 -27.32 -28.61
N THR A 177 1.16 -26.19 -29.05
CA THR A 177 2.01 -26.01 -30.23
C THR A 177 3.37 -25.42 -29.90
N GLY A 178 3.83 -25.56 -28.63
CA GLY A 178 5.14 -25.07 -28.19
C GLY A 178 5.08 -23.73 -27.43
N GLN A 179 3.90 -23.32 -26.95
CA GLN A 179 3.75 -22.08 -26.17
C GLN A 179 4.56 -22.11 -24.87
N HIS A 180 5.01 -20.92 -24.41
CA HIS A 180 5.57 -20.77 -23.09
C HIS A 180 4.52 -21.11 -22.03
N LEU A 181 4.84 -22.04 -21.12
CA LEU A 181 3.93 -22.49 -20.07
C LEU A 181 4.34 -21.93 -18.70
N VAL A 182 3.57 -21.00 -18.19
CA VAL A 182 3.80 -20.40 -16.87
C VAL A 182 3.42 -21.40 -15.77
N PRO A 183 4.36 -21.75 -14.86
CA PRO A 183 4.04 -22.65 -13.75
C PRO A 183 3.05 -22.02 -12.75
N MET A 184 2.27 -22.90 -12.10
CA MET A 184 1.38 -22.52 -11.02
C MET A 184 1.86 -23.10 -9.69
N LYS A 185 1.53 -22.41 -8.59
CA LYS A 185 1.91 -22.81 -7.23
C LYS A 185 0.70 -22.79 -6.29
N TRP A 186 0.53 -23.86 -5.52
CA TRP A 186 -0.42 -23.89 -4.41
C TRP A 186 0.17 -23.18 -3.18
N ILE A 187 -0.67 -22.35 -2.54
CA ILE A 187 -0.36 -21.66 -1.30
C ILE A 187 -1.45 -21.97 -0.30
N PHE A 188 -1.03 -22.40 0.89
CA PHE A 188 -1.92 -22.78 1.98
C PHE A 188 -1.73 -21.83 3.14
N SER A 189 -2.83 -21.42 3.77
CA SER A 189 -2.83 -20.57 4.97
C SER A 189 -4.05 -20.84 5.84
N ILE A 190 -3.91 -20.64 7.13
CA ILE A 190 -5.04 -20.64 8.07
C ILE A 190 -5.30 -19.17 8.40
N LYS A 191 -6.53 -18.72 8.18
CA LYS A 191 -6.93 -17.35 8.54
C LYS A 191 -7.00 -17.19 10.07
N THR A 192 -7.10 -15.95 10.54
CA THR A 192 -7.22 -15.62 11.97
C THR A 192 -8.48 -16.21 12.62
N ASP A 193 -9.54 -16.38 11.84
CA ASP A 193 -10.79 -17.03 12.24
C ASP A 193 -10.72 -18.57 12.25
N GLY A 194 -9.54 -19.14 11.96
CA GLY A 194 -9.33 -20.58 11.88
C GLY A 194 -9.67 -21.21 10.53
N THR A 195 -10.18 -20.43 9.55
CA THR A 195 -10.56 -20.93 8.23
C THR A 195 -9.34 -21.38 7.43
N TYR A 196 -9.40 -22.60 6.88
CA TYR A 196 -8.40 -23.16 5.97
C TYR A 196 -8.56 -22.54 4.60
N LYS A 197 -7.49 -21.99 4.05
CA LYS A 197 -7.50 -21.31 2.74
C LYS A 197 -6.42 -21.85 1.82
N ALA A 198 -6.82 -22.38 0.67
CA ALA A 198 -5.93 -22.73 -0.42
C ALA A 198 -6.03 -21.65 -1.53
N ARG A 199 -4.93 -21.32 -2.18
CA ARG A 199 -4.88 -20.46 -3.37
C ARG A 199 -3.99 -21.10 -4.43
N LEU A 200 -4.46 -21.11 -5.66
CA LEU A 200 -3.67 -21.47 -6.83
C LEU A 200 -3.18 -20.19 -7.51
N VAL A 201 -1.87 -20.00 -7.53
CA VAL A 201 -1.21 -18.74 -7.91
C VAL A 201 -0.25 -18.98 -9.05
N GLY A 202 -0.28 -18.11 -10.06
CA GLY A 202 0.68 -18.12 -11.16
C GLY A 202 2.06 -17.62 -10.71
N ARG A 203 3.11 -18.22 -11.29
CA ARG A 203 4.50 -17.80 -11.11
C ARG A 203 4.80 -16.62 -12.03
N GLY A 204 4.22 -15.44 -11.74
CA GLY A 204 4.43 -14.22 -12.52
C GLY A 204 5.91 -13.81 -12.63
N ASP A 205 6.72 -14.22 -11.65
CA ASP A 205 8.18 -14.07 -11.66
C ASP A 205 8.88 -14.88 -12.76
N LEU A 206 8.18 -15.81 -13.40
CA LEU A 206 8.65 -16.61 -14.53
C LEU A 206 7.94 -16.25 -15.84
N MET A 207 7.07 -15.26 -15.85
CA MET A 207 6.45 -14.73 -17.06
C MET A 207 7.46 -13.87 -17.85
N ILE A 208 7.37 -13.95 -19.16
CA ILE A 208 8.29 -13.28 -20.09
C ILE A 208 7.64 -11.96 -20.53
N PRO A 209 8.25 -10.79 -20.22
CA PRO A 209 7.78 -9.50 -20.72
C PRO A 209 7.65 -9.50 -22.25
N TRP A 210 6.64 -8.84 -22.78
CA TRP A 210 6.32 -8.74 -24.22
C TRP A 210 5.92 -10.06 -24.92
N VAL A 211 5.92 -11.18 -24.17
CA VAL A 211 5.42 -12.49 -24.62
C VAL A 211 4.15 -12.84 -23.88
N ASP A 212 4.22 -12.89 -22.55
CA ASP A 212 3.12 -13.27 -21.67
C ASP A 212 2.34 -12.03 -21.15
N PHE A 213 2.94 -10.85 -21.17
CA PHE A 213 2.30 -9.60 -20.74
C PHE A 213 3.02 -8.36 -21.27
N ASN A 214 2.31 -7.23 -21.30
CA ASN A 214 2.90 -5.91 -21.55
C ASN A 214 3.46 -5.34 -20.23
N PRO A 215 4.77 -5.13 -20.08
CA PRO A 215 5.36 -4.62 -18.84
C PRO A 215 4.95 -3.18 -18.51
N LYS A 216 4.36 -2.43 -19.44
CA LYS A 216 3.79 -1.09 -19.21
C LYS A 216 2.37 -1.16 -18.59
N GLU A 217 1.73 -2.32 -18.60
CA GLU A 217 0.35 -2.54 -18.14
C GLU A 217 0.33 -3.40 -16.86
N ILE A 218 1.16 -3.07 -15.87
CA ILE A 218 1.24 -3.79 -14.60
C ILE A 218 0.93 -2.90 -13.38
N TYR A 219 0.92 -1.57 -13.57
CA TYR A 219 0.69 -0.64 -12.46
C TYR A 219 -0.76 -0.72 -11.97
N CYS A 220 -0.90 -0.92 -10.67
CA CYS A 220 -2.19 -0.90 -9.97
C CYS A 220 -2.12 0.14 -8.85
N GLY A 221 -2.84 1.25 -9.03
CA GLY A 221 -2.99 2.25 -7.98
C GLY A 221 -3.69 1.69 -6.75
N ASN A 222 -3.31 2.19 -5.58
CA ASN A 222 -3.95 1.91 -4.30
C ASN A 222 -4.10 3.22 -3.56
N ILE A 223 -5.12 3.30 -2.69
CA ILE A 223 -5.23 4.44 -1.78
C ILE A 223 -3.93 4.63 -1.00
N THR A 224 -3.45 5.86 -0.92
CA THR A 224 -2.26 6.18 -0.14
C THR A 224 -2.55 6.16 1.36
N ALA A 225 -1.53 5.96 2.19
CA ALA A 225 -1.69 6.05 3.65
C ALA A 225 -2.15 7.45 4.09
N CYS A 226 -1.73 8.49 3.38
CA CYS A 226 -2.20 9.85 3.60
C CYS A 226 -3.66 10.01 3.16
N GLY A 227 -4.04 9.48 1.99
CA GLY A 227 -5.41 9.51 1.48
C GLY A 227 -6.42 8.87 2.43
N ILE A 228 -6.07 7.73 3.04
CA ILE A 228 -6.90 7.11 4.10
C ILE A 228 -7.14 8.11 5.25
N LYS A 229 -6.07 8.73 5.76
CA LYS A 229 -6.14 9.65 6.89
C LYS A 229 -6.86 10.96 6.54
N LEU A 230 -6.69 11.48 5.31
CA LEU A 230 -7.45 12.61 4.78
C LEU A 230 -8.95 12.31 4.80
N VAL A 231 -9.36 11.16 4.26
CA VAL A 231 -10.78 10.77 4.25
C VAL A 231 -11.33 10.60 5.66
N LEU A 232 -10.56 10.02 6.59
CA LEU A 232 -11.00 9.88 7.98
C LEU A 232 -11.15 11.22 8.68
N ALA A 233 -10.25 12.20 8.46
CA ALA A 233 -10.37 13.55 8.99
C ALA A 233 -11.62 14.27 8.47
N ILE A 234 -11.91 14.10 7.18
CA ILE A 234 -13.12 14.65 6.56
C ILE A 234 -14.37 13.92 7.08
N ALA A 235 -14.34 12.59 7.15
CA ALA A 235 -15.45 11.77 7.63
C ALA A 235 -15.82 12.09 9.08
N ALA A 236 -14.84 12.30 9.95
CA ALA A 236 -15.06 12.77 11.31
C ALA A 236 -15.72 14.15 11.32
N SER A 237 -15.22 15.08 10.52
CA SER A 237 -15.71 16.46 10.46
C SER A 237 -17.14 16.56 9.94
N TYR A 238 -17.53 15.76 8.96
CA TYR A 238 -18.88 15.69 8.38
C TYR A 238 -19.79 14.67 9.06
N LYS A 239 -19.30 13.93 10.06
CA LYS A 239 -20.03 12.84 10.75
C LYS A 239 -20.54 11.79 9.76
N LEU A 240 -19.67 11.34 8.86
CA LEU A 240 -19.99 10.29 7.90
C LEU A 240 -19.85 8.92 8.55
N ARG A 241 -20.72 7.99 8.15
CA ARG A 241 -20.60 6.57 8.51
C ARG A 241 -19.67 5.84 7.55
N MET A 242 -18.89 4.92 8.06
CA MET A 242 -18.08 4.00 7.28
C MET A 242 -18.82 2.70 7.04
N ARG A 243 -18.69 2.15 5.82
CA ARG A 243 -19.00 0.76 5.47
C ARG A 243 -17.85 0.13 4.71
N GLY A 244 -17.71 -1.18 4.81
CA GLY A 244 -16.64 -1.92 4.16
C GLY A 244 -17.15 -3.01 3.24
N GLY A 245 -16.53 -3.16 2.07
CA GLY A 245 -16.81 -4.23 1.12
C GLY A 245 -15.52 -4.91 0.65
N ASP A 246 -15.57 -6.23 0.48
CA ASP A 246 -14.51 -7.06 -0.10
C ASP A 246 -15.05 -7.76 -1.34
N LEU A 247 -14.36 -7.62 -2.48
CA LEU A 247 -14.79 -8.22 -3.76
C LEU A 247 -14.26 -9.64 -3.90
N VAL A 248 -15.14 -10.61 -3.79
CA VAL A 248 -14.78 -12.04 -3.83
C VAL A 248 -14.28 -12.42 -5.22
N GLY A 249 -13.05 -12.97 -5.28
CA GLY A 249 -12.49 -13.46 -6.54
C GLY A 249 -12.20 -12.38 -7.58
N ALA A 250 -11.97 -11.15 -7.14
CA ALA A 250 -11.87 -9.93 -7.93
C ALA A 250 -11.07 -10.06 -9.24
N TYR A 251 -9.89 -10.67 -9.19
CA TYR A 251 -9.05 -10.86 -10.37
C TYR A 251 -9.66 -11.84 -11.38
N LEU A 252 -10.35 -12.90 -10.90
CA LEU A 252 -10.90 -13.95 -11.75
C LEU A 252 -12.08 -13.47 -12.59
N VAL A 253 -12.76 -12.41 -12.18
CA VAL A 253 -13.87 -11.79 -12.92
C VAL A 253 -13.37 -11.05 -14.16
N THR A 254 -12.17 -10.48 -14.09
CA THR A 254 -11.59 -9.71 -15.17
C THR A 254 -10.96 -10.58 -16.25
N ARG A 255 -10.94 -10.10 -17.49
CA ARG A 255 -10.35 -10.83 -18.61
C ARG A 255 -8.89 -10.47 -18.82
N ALA A 256 -8.09 -11.48 -19.17
CA ALA A 256 -6.71 -11.28 -19.57
C ALA A 256 -6.64 -10.52 -20.91
N ASN A 257 -5.53 -9.80 -21.14
CA ASN A 257 -5.30 -9.13 -22.42
C ASN A 257 -5.13 -10.17 -23.53
N LYS A 258 -5.90 -10.05 -24.60
CA LYS A 258 -5.89 -10.98 -25.74
C LYS A 258 -4.60 -10.88 -26.58
N ASP A 259 -3.95 -9.75 -26.56
CA ASP A 259 -2.72 -9.51 -27.32
C ASP A 259 -1.49 -10.22 -26.68
N TYR A 260 -1.61 -10.59 -25.41
CA TYR A 260 -0.62 -11.32 -24.64
C TYR A 260 -1.26 -12.56 -24.02
N PRO A 261 -1.53 -13.61 -24.81
CA PRO A 261 -2.17 -14.82 -24.32
C PRO A 261 -1.25 -15.59 -23.38
N VAL A 262 -1.69 -15.89 -22.18
CA VAL A 262 -0.92 -16.62 -21.18
C VAL A 262 -1.35 -18.07 -21.15
N TYR A 263 -0.38 -18.97 -21.25
CA TYR A 263 -0.58 -20.40 -21.14
C TYR A 263 0.05 -20.89 -19.83
N ILE A 264 -0.65 -21.77 -19.11
CA ILE A 264 -0.20 -22.28 -17.83
C ILE A 264 0.16 -23.77 -17.91
N LYS A 265 1.21 -24.14 -17.20
CA LYS A 265 1.53 -25.54 -16.96
C LYS A 265 0.44 -26.14 -16.08
N THR A 266 -0.11 -27.29 -16.48
CA THR A 266 -1.17 -27.99 -15.73
C THR A 266 -0.81 -28.13 -14.27
N PRO A 267 -1.56 -27.46 -13.35
CA PRO A 267 -1.29 -27.57 -11.94
C PRO A 267 -1.83 -28.89 -11.38
N LYS A 268 -1.24 -29.37 -10.29
CA LYS A 268 -1.78 -30.51 -9.55
C LYS A 268 -3.24 -30.24 -9.14
N GLY A 269 -4.11 -31.22 -9.36
CA GLY A 269 -5.55 -31.09 -9.13
C GLY A 269 -6.37 -30.74 -10.38
N MET A 270 -5.71 -30.55 -11.53
CA MET A 270 -6.32 -30.43 -12.85
C MET A 270 -5.77 -31.48 -13.80
N GLU A 271 -6.57 -31.89 -14.76
CA GLU A 271 -6.17 -32.83 -15.82
C GLU A 271 -6.41 -32.16 -17.17
N VAL A 272 -5.50 -32.42 -18.10
CA VAL A 272 -5.54 -31.93 -19.49
C VAL A 272 -5.26 -33.10 -20.41
N GLU A 273 -5.98 -33.18 -21.49
CA GLU A 273 -5.80 -34.22 -22.53
C GLU A 273 -4.40 -34.08 -23.20
N ASP A 274 -3.83 -35.20 -23.64
CA ASP A 274 -2.56 -35.22 -24.35
C ASP A 274 -2.63 -34.32 -25.61
N GLY A 275 -1.57 -33.54 -25.83
CA GLY A 275 -1.51 -32.56 -26.92
C GLY A 275 -2.21 -31.23 -26.66
N TYR A 276 -2.73 -31.01 -25.45
CA TYR A 276 -3.36 -29.75 -25.05
C TYR A 276 -2.63 -29.09 -23.89
N CYS A 277 -2.83 -27.79 -23.73
CA CYS A 277 -2.44 -27.00 -22.56
C CYS A 277 -3.61 -26.12 -22.11
N ILE A 278 -3.44 -25.44 -20.99
CA ILE A 278 -4.46 -24.53 -20.45
C ILE A 278 -4.08 -23.09 -20.82
N GLN A 279 -4.99 -22.38 -21.48
CA GLN A 279 -4.88 -20.93 -21.65
C GLN A 279 -5.65 -20.22 -20.54
N ALA A 280 -5.04 -19.25 -19.89
CA ALA A 280 -5.67 -18.33 -18.96
C ALA A 280 -6.38 -17.22 -19.75
N VAL A 281 -7.71 -17.25 -19.82
CA VAL A 281 -8.55 -16.22 -20.45
C VAL A 281 -9.07 -15.19 -19.43
N GLY A 282 -8.97 -15.51 -18.14
CA GLY A 282 -9.17 -14.61 -17.01
C GLY A 282 -7.84 -14.25 -16.37
N ASN A 283 -7.82 -13.15 -15.62
CA ASN A 283 -6.67 -12.80 -14.81
C ASN A 283 -6.54 -13.73 -13.61
N LEU A 284 -5.34 -14.25 -13.39
CA LEU A 284 -5.07 -15.18 -12.29
C LEU A 284 -4.26 -14.49 -11.21
N TYR A 285 -4.43 -14.94 -9.97
CA TYR A 285 -3.57 -14.51 -8.87
C TYR A 285 -2.10 -14.76 -9.20
N GLY A 286 -1.25 -13.75 -8.99
CA GLY A 286 0.18 -13.82 -9.25
C GLY A 286 0.63 -13.41 -10.66
N PHE A 287 -0.29 -13.11 -11.57
CA PHE A 287 0.05 -12.52 -12.87
C PHE A 287 0.29 -11.01 -12.73
N PRO A 288 1.39 -10.47 -13.27
CA PRO A 288 1.71 -9.05 -13.18
C PRO A 288 0.57 -8.11 -13.64
N PRO A 289 -0.11 -8.33 -14.79
CA PRO A 289 -1.17 -7.42 -15.25
C PRO A 289 -2.51 -7.59 -14.51
N ALA A 290 -2.69 -8.64 -13.70
CA ALA A 290 -3.98 -8.92 -13.07
C ALA A 290 -4.46 -7.77 -12.16
N GLY A 291 -3.53 -7.13 -11.45
CA GLY A 291 -3.83 -5.98 -10.58
C GLY A 291 -4.35 -4.78 -11.35
N GLN A 292 -3.69 -4.41 -12.45
CA GLN A 292 -4.10 -3.27 -13.28
C GLN A 292 -5.44 -3.54 -13.96
N ASN A 293 -5.62 -4.70 -14.56
CA ASN A 293 -6.88 -5.05 -15.23
C ASN A 293 -8.08 -5.00 -14.27
N PHE A 294 -7.89 -5.51 -13.04
CA PHE A 294 -8.90 -5.38 -12.00
C PHE A 294 -9.11 -3.92 -11.58
N SER A 295 -8.03 -3.15 -11.42
CA SER A 295 -8.09 -1.74 -11.03
C SER A 295 -8.94 -0.93 -12.01
N ILE A 296 -8.78 -1.14 -13.32
CA ILE A 296 -9.54 -0.45 -14.37
C ILE A 296 -11.04 -0.79 -14.27
N GLU A 297 -11.40 -2.08 -14.11
CA GLU A 297 -12.80 -2.48 -13.99
C GLU A 297 -13.44 -2.01 -12.68
N PHE A 298 -12.69 -1.97 -11.58
CA PHE A 298 -13.15 -1.39 -10.33
C PHE A 298 -13.48 0.08 -10.50
N ASP A 299 -12.55 0.85 -11.09
CA ASP A 299 -12.71 2.29 -11.32
C ASP A 299 -13.95 2.57 -12.17
N LYS A 300 -14.12 1.81 -13.24
CA LYS A 300 -15.30 1.89 -14.10
C LYS A 300 -16.60 1.66 -13.31
N CYS A 301 -16.67 0.62 -12.49
CA CYS A 301 -17.86 0.34 -11.67
C CYS A 301 -18.18 1.51 -10.72
N VAL A 302 -17.17 2.11 -10.09
CA VAL A 302 -17.37 3.23 -9.17
C VAL A 302 -17.77 4.50 -9.93
N MET A 303 -17.11 4.80 -11.06
CA MET A 303 -17.36 5.99 -11.86
C MET A 303 -18.74 5.94 -12.57
N GLU A 304 -19.25 4.77 -12.95
CA GLU A 304 -20.62 4.60 -13.46
C GLU A 304 -21.70 5.09 -12.47
N MET A 305 -21.36 5.13 -11.16
CA MET A 305 -22.24 5.65 -10.10
C MET A 305 -22.11 7.17 -9.89
N GLY A 306 -21.35 7.87 -10.76
CA GLY A 306 -21.13 9.31 -10.69
C GLY A 306 -20.06 9.74 -9.69
N TYR A 307 -19.25 8.80 -9.20
CA TYR A 307 -18.04 9.17 -8.45
C TYR A 307 -16.94 9.60 -9.41
N VAL A 308 -16.09 10.49 -8.95
CA VAL A 308 -14.86 10.91 -9.64
C VAL A 308 -13.67 10.69 -8.72
N ASN A 309 -12.50 10.39 -9.27
CA ASN A 309 -11.26 10.33 -8.52
C ASN A 309 -10.44 11.61 -8.70
N THR A 310 -9.32 11.71 -7.98
CA THR A 310 -8.37 12.79 -8.15
C THR A 310 -7.11 12.27 -8.87
N PRO A 311 -6.43 13.08 -9.67
CA PRO A 311 -5.16 12.67 -10.28
C PRO A 311 -4.04 12.47 -9.24
N TRP A 312 -4.21 13.00 -8.02
CA TRP A 312 -3.25 12.93 -6.93
C TRP A 312 -3.35 11.65 -6.09
N ASP A 313 -4.54 11.03 -6.06
CA ASP A 313 -4.77 9.71 -5.45
C ASP A 313 -5.87 8.98 -6.22
N LEU A 314 -5.47 8.08 -7.11
CA LEU A 314 -6.36 7.43 -8.08
C LEU A 314 -7.40 6.49 -7.43
N LYS A 315 -7.21 6.12 -6.16
CA LYS A 315 -8.14 5.26 -5.42
C LYS A 315 -8.91 5.98 -4.32
N LEU A 316 -8.89 7.30 -4.36
CA LEU A 316 -9.77 8.17 -3.61
C LEU A 316 -10.86 8.69 -4.55
N PHE A 317 -12.05 8.10 -4.47
CA PHE A 317 -13.22 8.54 -5.23
C PHE A 317 -14.13 9.36 -4.34
N TYR A 318 -14.74 10.39 -4.91
CA TYR A 318 -15.68 11.24 -4.20
C TYR A 318 -16.89 11.60 -5.06
N LYS A 319 -17.99 11.96 -4.39
CA LYS A 319 -19.24 12.44 -4.98
C LYS A 319 -19.89 13.36 -3.97
N TRP A 320 -20.54 14.42 -4.42
CA TRP A 320 -21.29 15.32 -3.56
C TRP A 320 -22.79 15.07 -3.69
N ILE A 321 -23.50 14.95 -2.55
CA ILE A 321 -24.97 14.85 -2.48
C ILE A 321 -25.46 15.73 -1.34
N ASN A 322 -26.33 16.71 -1.66
CA ASN A 322 -26.92 17.64 -0.67
C ASN A 322 -25.84 18.28 0.23
N ASP A 323 -24.82 18.87 -0.39
CA ASP A 323 -23.71 19.57 0.27
C ASP A 323 -22.87 18.69 1.23
N LYS A 324 -22.98 17.38 1.13
CA LYS A 324 -22.16 16.44 1.87
C LYS A 324 -21.35 15.55 0.92
N PRO A 325 -20.07 15.35 1.22
CA PRO A 325 -19.25 14.46 0.42
C PRO A 325 -19.55 13.00 0.74
N ILE A 326 -19.43 12.15 -0.27
CA ILE A 326 -19.38 10.70 -0.15
C ILE A 326 -18.05 10.24 -0.71
N PHE A 327 -17.40 9.30 -0.05
CA PHE A 327 -16.14 8.74 -0.49
C PHE A 327 -16.20 7.24 -0.72
N VAL A 328 -15.43 6.78 -1.69
CA VAL A 328 -15.01 5.38 -1.83
C VAL A 328 -13.50 5.39 -1.88
N ILE A 329 -12.86 4.66 -0.97
CA ILE A 329 -11.42 4.44 -0.99
C ILE A 329 -11.16 2.96 -1.20
N ALA A 330 -10.19 2.63 -2.04
CA ALA A 330 -9.95 1.24 -2.41
C ALA A 330 -8.47 0.86 -2.30
N HIS A 331 -8.28 -0.35 -1.84
CA HIS A 331 -6.99 -0.98 -1.84
C HIS A 331 -7.16 -2.40 -2.41
N SER A 332 -7.03 -2.57 -3.75
CA SER A 332 -7.36 -3.79 -4.53
C SER A 332 -8.84 -4.15 -4.39
N ASP A 333 -9.12 -5.37 -3.89
CA ASP A 333 -10.42 -5.96 -3.67
C ASP A 333 -11.14 -5.46 -2.40
N ASP A 334 -10.42 -4.84 -1.46
CA ASP A 334 -10.95 -4.29 -0.22
C ASP A 334 -11.21 -2.78 -0.37
N PHE A 335 -12.42 -2.33 -0.06
CA PHE A 335 -12.78 -0.91 -0.15
C PHE A 335 -13.58 -0.43 1.04
N ARG A 336 -13.55 0.89 1.28
CA ARG A 336 -14.36 1.56 2.29
C ARG A 336 -15.19 2.66 1.65
N TRP A 337 -16.44 2.71 2.03
CA TRP A 337 -17.39 3.75 1.68
C TRP A 337 -17.69 4.63 2.90
N PHE A 338 -17.79 5.94 2.67
CA PHE A 338 -18.13 6.91 3.70
C PHE A 338 -19.24 7.81 3.20
N GLY A 339 -20.33 7.90 3.97
CA GLY A 339 -21.46 8.75 3.63
C GLY A 339 -22.33 9.07 4.84
N SER A 340 -23.13 10.15 4.75
CA SER A 340 -24.08 10.50 5.81
C SER A 340 -25.23 9.49 5.89
N GLU A 341 -25.91 9.42 7.04
CA GLU A 341 -27.04 8.50 7.25
C GLU A 341 -28.14 8.63 6.18
N ASN A 342 -28.38 9.85 5.72
CA ASN A 342 -29.45 10.14 4.75
C ASN A 342 -29.16 9.61 3.32
N VAL A 343 -27.93 9.17 3.03
CA VAL A 343 -27.51 8.69 1.71
C VAL A 343 -27.04 7.23 1.72
N THR A 344 -27.48 6.44 2.70
CA THR A 344 -27.12 5.01 2.80
C THR A 344 -27.58 4.19 1.60
N HIS A 345 -28.61 4.63 0.88
CA HIS A 345 -29.05 4.03 -0.39
C HIS A 345 -27.96 4.06 -1.48
N GLU A 346 -27.01 4.99 -1.41
CA GLU A 346 -25.85 5.04 -2.34
C GLU A 346 -24.90 3.84 -2.14
N TRP A 347 -24.75 3.36 -0.90
CA TRP A 347 -24.06 2.12 -0.63
C TRP A 347 -24.75 0.92 -1.29
N ASP A 348 -26.06 0.80 -1.09
CA ASP A 348 -26.81 -0.31 -1.66
C ASP A 348 -26.81 -0.26 -3.20
N ALA A 349 -26.88 0.94 -3.78
CA ALA A 349 -26.75 1.15 -5.22
C ALA A 349 -25.36 0.77 -5.75
N LEU A 350 -24.29 1.10 -5.03
CA LEU A 350 -22.92 0.73 -5.36
C LEU A 350 -22.75 -0.80 -5.35
N ILE A 351 -23.25 -1.49 -4.31
CA ILE A 351 -23.23 -2.95 -4.24
C ILE A 351 -24.00 -3.57 -5.42
N LYS A 352 -25.19 -3.02 -5.74
CA LYS A 352 -25.97 -3.48 -6.89
C LYS A 352 -25.22 -3.29 -8.21
N ASN A 353 -24.47 -2.21 -8.36
CA ASN A 353 -23.66 -1.99 -9.56
C ASN A 353 -22.49 -2.97 -9.64
N PHE A 354 -21.79 -3.26 -8.56
CA PHE A 354 -20.78 -4.33 -8.55
C PHE A 354 -21.38 -5.68 -8.93
N ASN A 355 -22.55 -6.03 -8.41
CA ASN A 355 -23.23 -7.27 -8.76
C ASN A 355 -23.62 -7.34 -10.26
N LYS A 356 -24.06 -6.22 -10.86
CA LYS A 356 -24.32 -6.09 -12.31
C LYS A 356 -23.05 -6.45 -13.13
N HIS A 357 -21.87 -6.07 -12.64
CA HIS A 357 -20.56 -6.39 -13.23
C HIS A 357 -20.01 -7.75 -12.78
N LYS A 358 -20.86 -8.62 -12.20
CA LYS A 358 -20.54 -10.00 -11.77
C LYS A 358 -19.56 -10.09 -10.57
N TYR A 359 -19.37 -9.02 -9.83
CA TYR A 359 -18.65 -9.05 -8.59
C TYR A 359 -19.59 -9.38 -7.44
N THR A 360 -19.17 -10.27 -6.55
CA THR A 360 -19.85 -10.52 -5.29
C THR A 360 -19.17 -9.71 -4.19
N VAL A 361 -19.93 -8.88 -3.48
CA VAL A 361 -19.42 -8.09 -2.38
C VAL A 361 -19.73 -8.76 -1.05
N THR A 362 -18.72 -8.92 -0.21
CA THR A 362 -18.88 -9.38 1.18
C THR A 362 -18.75 -8.15 2.09
N ASP A 363 -19.70 -7.97 3.01
CA ASP A 363 -19.60 -6.93 4.04
C ASP A 363 -18.39 -7.21 4.95
N CYS A 364 -17.54 -6.22 5.10
CA CYS A 364 -16.36 -6.27 5.95
C CYS A 364 -16.21 -4.98 6.79
N THR A 365 -17.33 -4.30 7.07
CA THR A 365 -17.38 -3.04 7.83
C THR A 365 -16.63 -3.14 9.16
N ASP A 366 -16.80 -4.24 9.90
CA ASP A 366 -16.17 -4.48 11.20
C ASP A 366 -14.78 -5.15 11.11
N LYS A 367 -14.25 -5.30 9.89
CA LYS A 367 -12.92 -5.90 9.68
C LYS A 367 -11.87 -4.82 9.47
N GLU A 368 -10.62 -5.17 9.76
CA GLU A 368 -9.49 -4.31 9.43
C GLU A 368 -9.45 -3.99 7.93
N PHE A 369 -9.15 -2.73 7.62
CA PHE A 369 -8.84 -2.29 6.27
C PHE A 369 -7.32 -2.26 6.10
N VAL A 370 -6.81 -3.05 5.18
CA VAL A 370 -5.35 -3.11 4.94
C VAL A 370 -4.55 -3.42 6.23
N GLY A 371 -5.09 -4.26 7.13
CA GLY A 371 -4.45 -4.58 8.41
C GLY A 371 -4.45 -3.44 9.43
N ILE A 372 -5.33 -2.46 9.25
CA ILE A 372 -5.55 -1.32 10.15
C ILE A 372 -6.95 -1.43 10.72
N ASN A 373 -7.06 -1.34 12.02
CA ASN A 373 -8.33 -1.22 12.70
C ASN A 373 -8.81 0.23 12.61
N ILE A 374 -9.99 0.46 12.03
CA ILE A 374 -10.63 1.78 11.90
C ILE A 374 -11.96 1.72 12.64
N THR A 375 -12.12 2.56 13.66
CA THR A 375 -13.34 2.64 14.47
C THR A 375 -13.76 4.09 14.65
N HIS A 376 -15.00 4.32 15.07
CA HIS A 376 -15.46 5.63 15.52
C HIS A 376 -16.30 5.48 16.79
N ASP A 377 -16.33 6.54 17.59
CA ASP A 377 -17.22 6.64 18.74
C ASP A 377 -18.62 7.20 18.34
N GLU A 378 -19.52 7.33 19.31
CA GLU A 378 -20.88 7.89 19.13
C GLU A 378 -20.89 9.36 18.65
N HIS A 379 -19.77 10.08 18.87
CA HIS A 379 -19.59 11.46 18.44
C HIS A 379 -18.91 11.57 17.06
N TYR A 380 -18.66 10.44 16.38
CA TYR A 380 -17.94 10.37 15.10
C TYR A 380 -16.47 10.83 15.17
N ASN A 381 -15.81 10.77 16.34
CA ASN A 381 -14.37 10.78 16.35
C ASN A 381 -13.88 9.45 15.76
N TYR A 382 -13.09 9.50 14.70
CA TYR A 382 -12.49 8.30 14.11
C TYR A 382 -11.16 7.99 14.79
N TYR A 383 -10.82 6.70 14.82
CA TYR A 383 -9.59 6.19 15.40
C TYR A 383 -8.95 5.17 14.46
N MET A 384 -7.62 5.19 14.35
CA MET A 384 -6.83 4.18 13.65
C MET A 384 -5.82 3.56 14.59
N ASP A 385 -5.72 2.23 14.60
CA ASP A 385 -4.68 1.50 15.31
C ASP A 385 -4.25 0.23 14.58
N GLN A 386 -3.11 -0.33 14.99
CA GLN A 386 -2.56 -1.60 14.51
C GLN A 386 -2.18 -2.51 15.68
N THR A 387 -2.94 -2.50 16.75
CA THR A 387 -2.73 -3.25 17.99
C THR A 387 -2.50 -4.73 17.73
N ARG A 388 -3.26 -5.33 16.81
CA ARG A 388 -3.12 -6.76 16.46
C ARG A 388 -1.76 -7.04 15.83
N MET A 389 -1.36 -6.26 14.82
CA MET A 389 -0.08 -6.41 14.14
C MET A 389 1.09 -6.29 15.13
N ILE A 390 1.07 -5.28 15.98
CA ILE A 390 2.11 -5.06 17.00
C ILE A 390 2.18 -6.27 17.95
N THR A 391 1.03 -6.77 18.40
CA THR A 391 0.94 -7.92 19.30
C THR A 391 1.52 -9.17 18.65
N GLU A 392 1.26 -9.42 17.38
CA GLU A 392 1.81 -10.53 16.61
C GLU A 392 3.35 -10.42 16.49
N ILE A 393 3.88 -9.22 16.12
CA ILE A 393 5.33 -8.98 16.03
C ILE A 393 6.03 -9.24 17.38
N ILE A 394 5.46 -8.76 18.50
CA ILE A 394 6.01 -8.95 19.84
C ILE A 394 6.03 -10.42 20.21
N LYS A 395 4.97 -11.18 19.89
CA LYS A 395 4.87 -12.61 20.10
C LYS A 395 5.92 -13.38 19.29
N GLU A 396 6.06 -13.06 18.00
CA GLU A 396 7.05 -13.65 17.10
C GLU A 396 8.50 -13.38 17.55
N ALA A 397 8.74 -12.19 18.11
CA ALA A 397 10.04 -11.81 18.68
C ALA A 397 10.32 -12.42 20.06
N ASN A 398 9.40 -13.23 20.64
CA ASN A 398 9.49 -13.79 22.00
C ASN A 398 9.64 -12.72 23.11
N LEU A 399 9.01 -11.54 22.93
CA LEU A 399 9.09 -10.42 23.87
C LEU A 399 7.81 -10.21 24.70
N THR A 400 6.87 -11.14 24.65
CA THR A 400 5.59 -11.03 25.38
C THR A 400 5.78 -10.82 26.88
N GLY A 401 6.72 -11.55 27.52
CA GLY A 401 7.08 -11.38 28.93
C GLY A 401 8.13 -10.30 29.23
N ALA A 402 8.65 -9.60 28.20
CA ALA A 402 9.69 -8.61 28.39
C ALA A 402 9.15 -7.35 29.09
N LYS A 403 10.00 -6.70 29.90
CA LYS A 403 9.71 -5.38 30.49
C LYS A 403 9.55 -4.35 29.38
N GLU A 404 8.55 -3.50 29.50
CA GLU A 404 8.26 -2.43 28.56
C GLU A 404 9.25 -1.25 28.68
N GLU A 405 9.50 -0.58 27.56
CA GLU A 405 10.31 0.64 27.50
C GLU A 405 9.38 1.83 27.18
N LYS A 406 9.67 3.00 27.76
CA LYS A 406 8.83 4.21 27.61
C LYS A 406 9.32 5.16 26.52
N LEU A 407 10.48 4.88 25.93
CA LEU A 407 11.07 5.62 24.81
C LEU A 407 11.40 4.64 23.68
N PRO A 408 11.28 5.05 22.40
CA PRO A 408 11.56 4.17 21.26
C PRO A 408 13.06 3.92 21.05
N TYR A 409 13.91 4.58 21.80
CA TYR A 409 15.38 4.50 21.71
C TYR A 409 16.01 4.50 23.10
N PRO A 410 17.15 3.81 23.29
CA PRO A 410 17.90 3.88 24.54
C PRO A 410 18.58 5.24 24.68
N MET A 411 18.49 5.83 25.88
CA MET A 411 19.17 7.08 26.22
C MET A 411 20.61 6.80 26.68
N GLY A 412 21.49 7.77 26.41
CA GLY A 412 22.91 7.72 26.91
C GLY A 412 23.86 6.86 26.08
N ASN A 413 23.36 6.08 25.11
CA ASN A 413 24.22 5.30 24.23
C ASN A 413 24.73 6.16 23.05
N SER A 414 25.95 5.87 22.57
CA SER A 414 26.47 6.44 21.33
C SER A 414 25.52 6.14 20.15
N PRO A 415 25.46 6.99 19.12
CA PRO A 415 24.72 6.70 17.90
C PRO A 415 25.13 5.35 17.31
N LEU A 416 24.19 4.68 16.64
CA LEU A 416 24.50 3.49 15.85
C LEU A 416 25.25 3.91 14.59
N SER A 417 26.19 3.07 14.15
CA SER A 417 27.03 3.33 12.98
C SER A 417 27.36 2.04 12.23
N LYS A 418 27.97 2.17 11.07
CA LYS A 418 28.52 1.04 10.30
C LYS A 418 29.56 0.24 11.10
N ASN A 419 30.24 0.84 12.08
CA ASN A 419 31.19 0.15 12.96
C ASN A 419 30.49 -0.88 13.88
N ASP A 420 29.19 -0.78 14.07
CA ASP A 420 28.40 -1.71 14.83
C ASP A 420 27.86 -2.88 13.97
N CYS A 421 28.16 -2.92 12.67
CA CYS A 421 27.79 -4.01 11.78
C CYS A 421 28.47 -5.32 12.18
N ALA A 422 27.84 -6.44 11.85
CA ALA A 422 28.37 -7.76 12.17
C ALA A 422 29.71 -8.00 11.49
N THR A 423 30.72 -8.41 12.26
CA THR A 423 31.96 -8.98 11.76
C THR A 423 31.71 -10.35 11.15
N GLU A 424 32.68 -10.92 10.40
CA GLU A 424 32.52 -12.24 9.79
C GLU A 424 32.16 -13.31 10.81
N ASP A 425 32.76 -13.29 12.02
CA ASP A 425 32.46 -14.22 13.11
C ASP A 425 31.04 -14.04 13.69
N GLN A 426 30.49 -12.84 13.63
CA GLN A 426 29.17 -12.51 14.16
C GLN A 426 28.04 -12.74 13.15
N LYS A 427 28.35 -12.77 11.84
CA LYS A 427 27.33 -12.87 10.77
C LYS A 427 26.40 -14.06 10.97
N GLN A 428 26.98 -15.25 11.25
CA GLN A 428 26.20 -16.46 11.41
C GLN A 428 25.19 -16.37 12.57
N GLU A 429 25.54 -15.70 13.67
CA GLU A 429 24.64 -15.48 14.79
C GLU A 429 23.60 -14.41 14.50
N CYS A 430 24.02 -13.28 13.90
CA CYS A 430 23.14 -12.18 13.59
C CYS A 430 22.09 -12.53 12.51
N THR A 431 22.41 -13.41 11.56
CA THR A 431 21.47 -13.86 10.51
C THR A 431 20.34 -14.74 11.08
N LYS A 432 20.50 -15.34 12.26
CA LYS A 432 19.43 -16.07 12.94
C LYS A 432 18.29 -15.14 13.39
N TYR A 433 18.57 -13.85 13.57
CA TYR A 433 17.56 -12.86 13.93
C TYR A 433 16.95 -12.23 12.68
N PRO A 434 15.62 -12.19 12.51
CA PRO A 434 14.96 -11.73 11.31
C PRO A 434 14.90 -10.19 11.22
N TYR A 435 16.03 -9.53 11.32
CA TYR A 435 16.14 -8.08 11.46
C TYR A 435 15.38 -7.33 10.37
N ARG A 436 15.67 -7.62 9.08
CA ARG A 436 15.04 -6.92 7.94
C ARG A 436 13.52 -7.09 7.91
N ARG A 437 13.04 -8.30 8.25
CA ARG A 437 11.62 -8.58 8.30
C ARG A 437 10.92 -7.76 9.39
N VAL A 438 11.47 -7.74 10.60
CA VAL A 438 10.89 -6.98 11.72
C VAL A 438 10.93 -5.48 11.46
N VAL A 439 12.04 -4.96 10.92
CA VAL A 439 12.13 -3.55 10.48
C VAL A 439 11.09 -3.26 9.40
N GLY A 440 10.90 -4.13 8.40
CA GLY A 440 9.89 -3.96 7.36
C GLY A 440 8.45 -3.97 7.91
N GLN A 441 8.13 -4.86 8.85
CA GLN A 441 6.83 -4.88 9.53
C GLN A 441 6.57 -3.59 10.33
N LEU A 442 7.57 -3.12 11.07
CA LEU A 442 7.48 -1.85 11.81
C LEU A 442 7.39 -0.65 10.88
N MET A 443 8.05 -0.69 9.70
CA MET A 443 7.96 0.36 8.69
C MET A 443 6.53 0.50 8.17
N TYR A 444 5.86 -0.63 7.89
CA TYR A 444 4.44 -0.64 7.55
C TYR A 444 3.59 0.01 8.66
N GLY A 445 3.84 -0.37 9.92
CA GLY A 445 3.18 0.25 11.08
C GLY A 445 3.45 1.74 11.20
N MET A 446 4.70 2.15 11.00
CA MET A 446 5.12 3.54 11.09
C MET A 446 4.43 4.42 10.04
N VAL A 447 4.30 3.97 8.81
CA VAL A 447 3.63 4.73 7.73
C VAL A 447 2.14 4.94 8.03
N HIS A 448 1.49 4.03 8.76
CA HIS A 448 0.04 4.09 8.98
C HIS A 448 -0.36 4.67 10.35
N THR A 449 0.22 4.20 11.46
CA THR A 449 -0.25 4.58 12.80
C THR A 449 0.85 4.86 13.82
N LEU A 450 2.04 4.27 13.68
CA LEU A 450 3.09 4.33 14.69
C LEU A 450 4.03 5.54 14.50
N ILE A 451 3.47 6.74 14.44
CA ILE A 451 4.24 7.98 14.26
C ILE A 451 5.40 8.12 15.27
N THR A 452 5.20 7.63 16.49
CA THR A 452 6.14 7.80 17.60
C THR A 452 7.46 7.03 17.45
N ILE A 453 7.54 6.08 16.50
CA ILE A 453 8.76 5.30 16.26
C ILE A 453 9.58 5.77 15.05
N MET A 454 9.14 6.82 14.33
CA MET A 454 9.69 7.19 13.03
C MET A 454 11.20 7.44 13.05
N TYR A 455 11.74 8.14 14.05
CA TYR A 455 13.17 8.39 14.20
C TYR A 455 13.97 7.10 14.45
N ALA A 456 13.56 6.34 15.46
CA ALA A 456 14.25 5.10 15.85
C ALA A 456 14.27 4.08 14.72
N LEU A 457 13.15 3.97 14.01
CA LEU A 457 13.02 3.04 12.91
C LEU A 457 13.81 3.47 11.67
N ASN A 458 13.86 4.77 11.37
CA ASN A 458 14.73 5.29 10.31
C ASN A 458 16.19 4.89 10.55
N ILE A 459 16.73 5.15 11.76
CA ILE A 459 18.11 4.76 12.10
C ILE A 459 18.33 3.26 11.90
N LEU A 460 17.41 2.40 12.39
CA LEU A 460 17.55 0.96 12.25
C LEU A 460 17.50 0.49 10.80
N SER A 461 16.72 1.17 9.95
CA SER A 461 16.59 0.81 8.53
C SER A 461 17.89 0.92 7.75
N ARG A 462 18.81 1.80 8.16
CA ARG A 462 20.13 2.00 7.53
C ARG A 462 20.99 0.73 7.54
N TYR A 463 20.78 -0.15 8.51
CA TYR A 463 21.63 -1.33 8.75
C TYR A 463 20.98 -2.66 8.35
N GLY A 464 19.93 -2.62 7.53
CA GLY A 464 19.17 -3.78 7.10
C GLY A 464 20.00 -4.87 6.40
N ASN A 465 21.10 -4.51 5.73
CA ASN A 465 21.93 -5.45 4.97
C ASN A 465 22.91 -6.24 5.82
N ASN A 466 23.47 -5.62 6.87
CA ASN A 466 24.44 -6.26 7.76
C ASN A 466 24.25 -5.80 9.21
N PRO A 467 23.12 -6.18 9.87
CA PRO A 467 22.90 -5.79 11.25
C PRO A 467 23.87 -6.53 12.18
N GLY A 468 24.53 -5.77 13.06
CA GLY A 468 25.33 -6.36 14.13
C GLY A 468 24.58 -6.44 15.46
N PRO A 469 25.22 -6.95 16.53
CA PRO A 469 24.58 -7.18 17.82
C PRO A 469 23.92 -5.93 18.42
N ARG A 470 24.57 -4.76 18.34
CA ARG A 470 23.99 -3.50 18.84
C ARG A 470 22.73 -3.07 18.08
N HIS A 471 22.68 -3.30 16.76
CA HIS A 471 21.50 -3.02 15.96
C HIS A 471 20.32 -3.90 16.39
N ILE A 472 20.59 -5.18 16.65
CA ILE A 472 19.58 -6.16 17.12
C ILE A 472 19.08 -5.78 18.52
N GLU A 473 19.98 -5.37 19.43
CA GLU A 473 19.59 -4.91 20.77
C GLU A 473 18.72 -3.65 20.72
N PHE A 474 19.08 -2.69 19.86
CA PHE A 474 18.27 -1.50 19.68
C PHE A 474 16.88 -1.85 19.08
N LEU A 475 16.81 -2.76 18.13
CA LEU A 475 15.53 -3.23 17.59
C LEU A 475 14.67 -3.91 18.65
N LYS A 476 15.27 -4.74 19.52
CA LYS A 476 14.57 -5.33 20.67
C LYS A 476 14.07 -4.28 21.67
N HIS A 477 14.87 -3.23 21.90
CA HIS A 477 14.43 -2.08 22.71
C HIS A 477 13.22 -1.38 22.08
N LEU A 478 13.27 -1.11 20.77
CA LEU A 478 12.14 -0.52 20.03
C LEU A 478 10.89 -1.39 20.11
N LEU A 479 11.01 -2.71 20.01
CA LEU A 479 9.87 -3.64 20.17
C LEU A 479 9.26 -3.58 21.57
N LYS A 480 10.09 -3.43 22.62
CA LYS A 480 9.60 -3.22 23.99
C LYS A 480 8.85 -1.90 24.15
N TYR A 481 9.28 -0.85 23.43
CA TYR A 481 8.51 0.40 23.32
C TYR A 481 7.19 0.18 22.57
N CYS A 482 7.21 -0.50 21.43
CA CYS A 482 5.99 -0.82 20.70
C CYS A 482 4.99 -1.63 21.56
N LYS A 483 5.48 -2.52 22.43
CA LYS A 483 4.64 -3.20 23.41
C LYS A 483 3.94 -2.23 24.37
N TYR A 484 4.67 -1.25 24.89
CA TYR A 484 4.13 -0.19 25.74
C TYR A 484 3.12 0.69 25.00
N ALA A 485 3.42 1.03 23.74
CA ALA A 485 2.62 1.94 22.91
C ALA A 485 1.53 1.24 22.05
N LYS A 486 1.33 -0.07 22.21
CA LYS A 486 0.46 -0.87 21.33
C LYS A 486 -1.01 -0.43 21.31
N LEU A 487 -1.46 0.27 22.34
CA LEU A 487 -2.84 0.79 22.46
C LEU A 487 -2.97 2.26 22.05
N ASP A 488 -1.88 2.89 21.61
CA ASP A 488 -1.94 4.24 21.07
C ASP A 488 -2.68 4.24 19.74
N ARG A 489 -3.54 5.24 19.55
CA ARG A 489 -4.35 5.39 18.35
C ARG A 489 -4.14 6.77 17.74
N LEU A 490 -4.20 6.87 16.43
CA LEU A 490 -4.45 8.16 15.79
C LEU A 490 -5.91 8.53 16.00
N LYS A 491 -6.17 9.79 16.37
CA LYS A 491 -7.51 10.32 16.54
C LYS A 491 -7.79 11.37 15.47
N PHE A 492 -8.94 11.24 14.84
CA PHE A 492 -9.49 12.20 13.89
C PHE A 492 -10.73 12.83 14.55
N PRO A 493 -10.59 14.03 15.14
CA PRO A 493 -11.66 14.62 15.93
C PRO A 493 -12.82 15.11 15.08
N THR A 494 -14.03 14.95 15.59
CA THR A 494 -15.23 15.50 14.97
C THR A 494 -15.24 17.03 15.05
N HIS A 495 -15.90 17.66 14.08
CA HIS A 495 -16.22 19.07 14.12
C HIS A 495 -17.60 19.28 14.74
N ASN A 496 -17.72 20.21 15.72
CA ASN A 496 -18.95 20.47 16.44
C ASN A 496 -19.76 21.69 15.93
N GLY A 497 -19.28 22.34 14.86
CA GLY A 497 -19.93 23.48 14.21
C GLY A 497 -20.76 23.08 12.98
N PRO A 498 -21.20 24.07 12.20
CA PRO A 498 -21.85 23.87 10.92
C PRO A 498 -20.97 23.09 9.93
N THR A 499 -21.59 22.33 9.05
CA THR A 499 -20.89 21.50 8.05
C THR A 499 -21.19 21.96 6.61
N ASP A 500 -21.56 23.24 6.43
CA ASP A 500 -21.62 23.86 5.12
C ASP A 500 -20.21 24.00 4.51
N ILE A 501 -20.15 24.14 3.19
CA ILE A 501 -18.87 24.13 2.45
C ILE A 501 -17.95 25.28 2.86
N GLU A 502 -18.51 26.45 3.17
CA GLU A 502 -17.74 27.64 3.55
C GLU A 502 -17.05 27.43 4.91
N THR A 503 -17.80 27.01 5.93
CA THR A 503 -17.28 26.66 7.25
C THR A 503 -16.24 25.56 7.14
N MET A 504 -16.54 24.49 6.42
CA MET A 504 -15.65 23.36 6.29
C MET A 504 -14.38 23.69 5.50
N THR A 505 -14.44 24.63 4.56
CA THR A 505 -13.24 25.15 3.87
C THR A 505 -12.29 25.84 4.86
N GLN A 506 -12.79 26.48 5.92
CA GLN A 506 -11.96 27.08 6.97
C GLN A 506 -11.41 26.03 7.94
N VAL A 507 -12.17 24.99 8.25
CA VAL A 507 -11.81 23.92 9.20
C VAL A 507 -10.79 22.97 8.59
N LEU A 508 -10.99 22.57 7.34
CA LEU A 508 -10.18 21.57 6.64
C LEU A 508 -9.00 22.22 5.91
N GLN A 509 -8.20 23.02 6.62
CA GLN A 509 -6.97 23.62 6.10
C GLN A 509 -5.76 22.76 6.45
N LEU A 510 -4.86 22.64 5.47
CA LEU A 510 -3.58 21.94 5.62
C LEU A 510 -2.57 22.79 6.40
N LYS A 511 -1.86 22.13 7.32
CA LYS A 511 -0.74 22.71 8.05
C LYS A 511 0.35 21.67 8.20
N PHE A 512 1.62 22.10 8.16
CA PHE A 512 2.76 21.22 8.36
C PHE A 512 3.70 21.80 9.42
N GLN A 513 4.43 20.93 10.10
CA GLN A 513 5.60 21.25 10.91
C GLN A 513 6.77 20.49 10.30
N CYS A 514 7.93 21.12 10.18
CA CYS A 514 9.15 20.44 9.75
C CYS A 514 10.33 20.80 10.66
N ASP A 515 11.36 19.95 10.61
CA ASP A 515 12.59 20.08 11.37
C ASP A 515 13.72 19.32 10.65
N ALA A 516 14.96 19.77 10.86
CA ALA A 516 16.14 19.03 10.46
C ALA A 516 17.21 19.07 11.52
N ASP A 517 17.86 17.94 11.79
CA ASP A 517 19.14 17.98 12.49
C ASP A 517 20.30 18.25 11.52
N LEU A 518 21.40 18.79 11.99
CA LEU A 518 22.58 19.01 11.19
C LEU A 518 23.58 17.88 11.38
N GLY A 519 23.84 17.08 10.31
CA GLY A 519 24.88 16.07 10.30
C GLY A 519 24.65 14.89 11.24
N GLY A 520 23.40 14.56 11.59
CA GLY A 520 23.06 13.54 12.59
C GLY A 520 23.39 12.10 12.19
N ASN A 521 23.71 11.84 10.94
CA ASN A 521 24.14 10.51 10.50
C ASN A 521 25.66 10.35 10.64
N PRO A 522 26.15 9.50 11.57
CA PRO A 522 27.58 9.36 11.84
C PRO A 522 28.36 8.68 10.70
N ASP A 523 27.67 8.01 9.78
CA ASP A 523 28.31 7.23 8.71
C ASP A 523 28.64 8.05 7.47
N ASN A 524 27.91 9.15 7.23
CA ASN A 524 28.06 9.96 6.02
C ASN A 524 27.92 11.47 6.26
N GLY A 525 27.62 11.91 7.48
CA GLY A 525 27.44 13.33 7.81
C GLY A 525 26.16 13.96 7.25
N HIS A 526 25.23 13.16 6.75
CA HIS A 526 23.95 13.68 6.26
C HIS A 526 23.05 14.12 7.42
N SER A 527 22.30 15.16 7.18
CA SER A 527 21.26 15.66 8.07
C SER A 527 20.00 14.79 7.97
N GLN A 528 19.19 14.78 9.01
CA GLN A 528 17.90 14.10 9.01
C GLN A 528 16.77 15.13 8.89
N THR A 529 15.82 14.88 8.01
CA THR A 529 14.60 15.66 7.83
C THR A 529 13.43 14.94 8.49
N SER A 530 12.56 15.71 9.13
CA SER A 530 11.25 15.26 9.56
C SER A 530 10.17 16.28 9.22
N TYR A 531 8.97 15.79 8.94
CA TYR A 531 7.77 16.62 8.91
C TYR A 531 6.57 15.88 9.51
N ILE A 532 5.59 16.66 9.95
CA ILE A 532 4.26 16.19 10.37
C ILE A 532 3.22 17.09 9.72
N GLY A 533 2.30 16.50 8.97
CA GLY A 533 1.20 17.19 8.29
C GLY A 533 -0.13 16.98 8.99
N TYR A 534 -0.94 18.02 8.96
CA TYR A 534 -2.26 18.07 9.60
C TYR A 534 -3.32 18.52 8.60
N LEU A 535 -4.52 17.97 8.72
CA LEU A 535 -5.74 18.54 8.15
C LEU A 535 -6.66 18.98 9.31
N GLY A 536 -6.82 20.30 9.49
CA GLY A 536 -7.43 20.82 10.69
C GLY A 536 -6.66 20.41 11.95
N GLN A 537 -7.27 19.60 12.81
CA GLN A 537 -6.65 19.07 14.03
C GLN A 537 -6.11 17.64 13.88
N ALA A 538 -6.41 16.96 12.78
CA ALA A 538 -6.04 15.57 12.57
C ALA A 538 -4.63 15.44 11.95
N VAL A 539 -3.80 14.54 12.48
CA VAL A 539 -2.52 14.16 11.87
C VAL A 539 -2.79 13.26 10.66
N ILE A 540 -2.29 13.64 9.47
CA ILE A 540 -2.55 12.92 8.22
C ILE A 540 -1.32 12.28 7.60
N CYS A 541 -0.14 12.87 7.79
CA CYS A 541 1.10 12.33 7.24
C CYS A 541 2.30 12.75 8.09
N TRP A 542 3.40 12.03 7.98
CA TRP A 542 4.66 12.30 8.65
C TRP A 542 5.80 11.56 7.97
N CYS A 543 7.01 12.02 8.21
CA CYS A 543 8.23 11.41 7.70
C CYS A 543 9.40 11.63 8.64
N SER A 544 10.35 10.72 8.58
CA SER A 544 11.71 10.88 9.12
C SER A 544 12.65 10.20 8.13
N THR A 545 13.54 10.98 7.50
CA THR A 545 14.42 10.50 6.42
C THR A 545 15.74 11.25 6.39
N ASP A 546 16.80 10.58 5.94
CA ASP A 546 18.10 11.23 5.71
C ASP A 546 18.03 12.16 4.49
N GLN A 547 18.72 13.30 4.55
CA GLN A 547 18.92 14.17 3.38
C GLN A 547 19.87 13.50 2.37
N GLY A 548 19.66 13.75 1.08
CA GLY A 548 20.45 13.14 0.00
C GLY A 548 21.87 13.71 -0.13
N SER A 549 22.20 14.80 0.59
CA SER A 549 23.51 15.45 0.57
C SER A 549 23.84 16.10 1.91
N VAL A 550 25.12 16.29 2.19
CA VAL A 550 25.61 17.00 3.38
C VAL A 550 25.09 18.44 3.35
N SER A 551 24.70 18.96 4.50
CA SER A 551 24.39 20.38 4.73
C SER A 551 25.53 21.05 5.47
N THR A 552 25.90 22.26 5.04
CA THR A 552 27.02 23.02 5.59
C THR A 552 26.62 23.97 6.72
N SER A 553 25.30 24.11 6.93
CA SER A 553 24.73 24.92 8.00
C SER A 553 23.36 24.41 8.42
N THR A 554 22.93 24.77 9.65
CA THR A 554 21.58 24.45 10.14
C THR A 554 20.51 25.07 9.24
N ALA A 555 20.69 26.32 8.79
CA ALA A 555 19.74 26.96 7.87
C ALA A 555 19.59 26.21 6.54
N GLU A 556 20.67 25.64 6.00
CA GLU A 556 20.61 24.81 4.79
C GLU A 556 19.84 23.51 5.03
N SER A 557 20.11 22.81 6.14
CA SER A 557 19.40 21.58 6.47
C SER A 557 17.88 21.83 6.64
N GLU A 558 17.49 22.94 7.26
CA GLU A 558 16.08 23.31 7.42
C GLU A 558 15.41 23.69 6.10
N ILE A 559 16.09 24.43 5.23
CA ILE A 559 15.58 24.72 3.88
C ILE A 559 15.37 23.44 3.07
N LYS A 560 16.27 22.47 3.18
CA LYS A 560 16.10 21.14 2.57
C LYS A 560 14.88 20.41 3.14
N ALA A 561 14.61 20.53 4.46
CA ALA A 561 13.44 19.94 5.09
C ALA A 561 12.14 20.58 4.59
N VAL A 562 12.08 21.91 4.47
CA VAL A 562 10.93 22.63 3.89
C VAL A 562 10.68 22.17 2.45
N ASN A 563 11.72 22.13 1.60
CA ASN A 563 11.59 21.67 0.21
C ASN A 563 11.12 20.21 0.12
N HIS A 564 11.64 19.35 0.98
CA HIS A 564 11.21 17.96 1.05
C HIS A 564 9.72 17.85 1.41
N THR A 565 9.27 18.58 2.42
CA THR A 565 7.88 18.63 2.86
C THR A 565 6.94 19.11 1.74
N LEU A 566 7.34 20.16 1.03
CA LEU A 566 6.60 20.71 -0.11
C LEU A 566 6.40 19.65 -1.21
N LYS A 567 7.51 19.01 -1.63
CA LYS A 567 7.50 18.03 -2.73
C LYS A 567 6.79 16.73 -2.34
N ALA A 568 7.01 16.27 -1.13
CA ALA A 568 6.50 14.98 -0.69
C ALA A 568 4.98 14.99 -0.44
N GLU A 569 4.46 16.06 0.17
CA GLU A 569 3.10 16.03 0.70
C GLU A 569 2.28 17.29 0.41
N VAL A 570 2.85 18.50 0.55
CA VAL A 570 2.03 19.73 0.49
C VAL A 570 1.31 19.86 -0.84
N ILE A 571 2.03 19.70 -1.95
CA ILE A 571 1.47 19.90 -3.29
C ILE A 571 0.38 18.87 -3.59
N SER A 572 0.64 17.59 -3.35
CA SER A 572 -0.33 16.52 -3.61
C SER A 572 -1.57 16.63 -2.74
N ASN A 573 -1.40 16.90 -1.44
CA ASN A 573 -2.54 17.04 -0.53
C ASN A 573 -3.39 18.29 -0.83
N ARG A 574 -2.75 19.42 -1.22
CA ARG A 574 -3.47 20.58 -1.73
C ARG A 574 -4.26 20.24 -3.01
N GLY A 575 -3.62 19.49 -3.92
CA GLY A 575 -4.28 19.04 -5.15
C GLY A 575 -5.50 18.17 -4.86
N ILE A 576 -5.41 17.22 -3.94
CA ILE A 576 -6.56 16.40 -3.50
C ILE A 576 -7.67 17.28 -2.92
N MET A 577 -7.35 18.15 -1.95
CA MET A 577 -8.33 18.99 -1.28
C MET A 577 -9.03 19.96 -2.23
N ASN A 578 -8.27 20.61 -3.11
CA ASN A 578 -8.82 21.51 -4.12
C ASN A 578 -9.72 20.77 -5.13
N ALA A 579 -9.31 19.57 -5.59
CA ALA A 579 -10.08 18.76 -6.52
C ALA A 579 -11.44 18.34 -5.91
N ILE A 580 -11.47 18.03 -4.63
CA ILE A 580 -12.71 17.64 -3.93
C ILE A 580 -13.63 18.88 -3.71
N GLY A 581 -13.06 20.10 -3.66
CA GLY A 581 -13.83 21.33 -3.52
C GLY A 581 -13.47 22.21 -2.30
N TRP A 582 -12.52 21.80 -1.46
CA TRP A 582 -12.03 22.61 -0.36
C TRP A 582 -10.76 23.38 -0.74
N ILE A 583 -10.96 24.57 -1.28
CA ILE A 583 -9.86 25.43 -1.72
C ILE A 583 -8.94 25.77 -0.55
N GLN A 584 -7.69 25.41 -0.69
CA GLN A 584 -6.67 25.60 0.35
C GLN A 584 -6.11 27.02 0.30
N LYS A 585 -6.16 27.75 1.43
CA LYS A 585 -5.34 28.96 1.64
C LYS A 585 -3.87 28.60 1.52
N PRO A 586 -2.94 29.57 1.43
CA PRO A 586 -1.52 29.26 1.52
C PRO A 586 -1.25 28.33 2.69
N THR A 587 -0.67 27.15 2.42
CA THR A 587 -0.44 26.14 3.46
C THR A 587 0.62 26.61 4.43
N ILE A 588 0.30 26.62 5.71
CA ILE A 588 1.25 27.00 6.76
C ILE A 588 2.26 25.87 6.95
N ILE A 589 3.54 26.18 6.78
CA ILE A 589 4.66 25.30 7.15
C ILE A 589 5.37 25.95 8.33
N GLN A 590 5.26 25.34 9.49
CA GLN A 590 5.88 25.82 10.74
C GLN A 590 7.31 25.29 10.85
N GLU A 591 8.23 26.22 11.09
CA GLU A 591 9.67 26.02 11.12
C GLU A 591 10.27 26.74 12.33
N ASP A 592 11.20 26.12 13.06
CA ASP A 592 11.77 26.73 14.25
C ASP A 592 13.10 27.46 14.02
N ASN A 593 13.67 27.39 12.81
CA ASN A 593 14.87 28.13 12.43
C ASN A 593 14.53 29.50 11.83
N GLN A 594 14.85 30.57 12.56
CA GLN A 594 14.56 31.93 12.12
C GLN A 594 15.23 32.31 10.80
N ALA A 595 16.42 31.77 10.51
CA ALA A 595 17.12 32.05 9.25
C ALA A 595 16.38 31.44 8.03
N CYS A 596 15.77 30.27 8.21
CA CYS A 596 14.90 29.65 7.18
C CYS A 596 13.66 30.52 6.93
N VAL A 597 12.99 30.98 7.98
CA VAL A 597 11.83 31.88 7.87
C VAL A 597 12.19 33.17 7.14
N TYR A 598 13.27 33.84 7.55
CA TYR A 598 13.73 35.05 6.85
C TYR A 598 14.14 34.81 5.40
N ALA A 599 14.71 33.63 5.11
CA ALA A 599 15.05 33.26 3.74
C ALA A 599 13.81 33.16 2.83
N SER A 600 12.67 32.75 3.35
CA SER A 600 11.42 32.64 2.60
C SER A 600 10.86 33.99 2.17
N GLU A 601 11.03 35.03 3.00
CA GLU A 601 10.52 36.39 2.79
C GLU A 601 11.50 37.30 2.01
N ALA A 602 12.78 36.96 2.03
CA ALA A 602 13.83 37.81 1.47
C ALA A 602 13.71 37.92 -0.06
N LYS A 603 13.62 39.13 -0.59
CA LYS A 603 13.63 39.40 -2.05
C LYS A 603 14.93 39.00 -2.73
N HIS A 604 16.05 39.04 -2.01
CA HIS A 604 17.38 38.72 -2.51
C HIS A 604 18.04 37.66 -1.63
N MET A 605 18.96 36.88 -2.21
CA MET A 605 19.78 35.94 -1.49
C MET A 605 20.62 36.64 -0.42
N THR A 606 20.50 36.22 0.84
CA THR A 606 21.37 36.67 1.89
C THR A 606 22.80 36.15 1.65
N ARG A 607 23.82 36.87 2.16
CA ARG A 607 25.24 36.50 1.98
C ARG A 607 25.52 35.06 2.47
N ASN A 608 24.85 34.64 3.52
CA ASN A 608 25.03 33.33 4.15
C ASN A 608 24.37 32.18 3.38
N LEU A 609 23.48 32.46 2.41
CA LEU A 609 22.76 31.46 1.61
C LEU A 609 23.23 31.41 0.15
N ARG A 610 24.27 32.16 -0.24
CA ARG A 610 24.76 32.23 -1.63
C ARG A 610 25.33 30.91 -2.16
N HIS A 611 25.67 29.98 -1.26
CA HIS A 611 26.20 28.67 -1.63
C HIS A 611 25.07 27.66 -1.92
N LEU A 612 23.81 28.01 -1.67
CA LEU A 612 22.69 27.13 -1.95
C LEU A 612 22.45 26.97 -3.46
N GLU A 613 22.22 25.74 -3.87
CA GLU A 613 21.81 25.43 -5.24
C GLU A 613 20.41 25.98 -5.55
N LEU A 614 20.14 26.28 -6.82
CA LEU A 614 18.83 26.78 -7.25
C LEU A 614 17.68 25.87 -6.82
N ALA A 615 17.88 24.55 -6.88
CA ALA A 615 16.89 23.58 -6.43
C ALA A 615 16.50 23.72 -4.95
N GLN A 616 17.42 24.23 -4.11
CA GLN A 616 17.17 24.50 -2.69
C GLN A 616 16.38 25.78 -2.46
N LEU A 617 16.28 26.64 -3.48
CA LEU A 617 15.54 27.91 -3.42
C LEU A 617 14.11 27.80 -3.97
N TRP A 618 13.72 26.63 -4.45
CA TRP A 618 12.42 26.38 -5.03
C TRP A 618 11.25 26.70 -4.08
N PHE A 619 11.42 26.51 -2.78
CA PHE A 619 10.41 26.88 -1.78
C PHE A 619 10.01 28.37 -1.83
N LYS A 620 10.93 29.25 -2.27
CA LYS A 620 10.65 30.68 -2.41
C LYS A 620 9.64 30.95 -3.54
N GLU A 621 9.69 30.18 -4.62
CA GLU A 621 8.67 30.27 -5.69
C GLU A 621 7.30 29.88 -5.14
N LYS A 622 7.26 28.82 -4.30
CA LYS A 622 6.04 28.34 -3.66
C LYS A 622 5.46 29.30 -2.62
N VAL A 623 6.31 30.09 -1.99
CA VAL A 623 5.87 31.21 -1.14
C VAL A 623 5.36 32.36 -2.00
N ALA A 624 6.07 32.71 -3.07
CA ALA A 624 5.70 33.82 -3.95
C ALA A 624 4.41 33.58 -4.73
N ASP A 625 4.14 32.34 -5.14
CA ASP A 625 2.90 31.93 -5.85
C ASP A 625 1.71 31.71 -4.89
N GLY A 626 1.91 31.83 -3.57
CA GLY A 626 0.87 31.64 -2.56
C GLY A 626 0.52 30.18 -2.26
N THR A 627 1.35 29.23 -2.69
CA THR A 627 1.16 27.79 -2.35
C THR A 627 1.34 27.58 -0.86
N CYS A 628 2.33 28.22 -0.24
CA CYS A 628 2.60 28.08 1.20
C CYS A 628 3.09 29.42 1.80
N ILE A 629 3.12 29.45 3.14
CA ILE A 629 3.81 30.43 3.95
C ILE A 629 4.66 29.70 4.99
N ILE A 630 5.83 30.25 5.28
CA ILE A 630 6.71 29.69 6.31
C ILE A 630 6.57 30.52 7.58
N GLU A 631 6.12 29.91 8.67
CA GLU A 631 5.87 30.58 9.92
C GLU A 631 6.83 30.08 11.01
N LYS A 632 7.26 30.97 11.90
CA LYS A 632 8.04 30.61 13.06
C LYS A 632 7.18 29.83 14.07
N VAL A 633 7.70 28.72 14.55
CA VAL A 633 7.17 28.00 15.71
C VAL A 633 8.21 28.00 16.84
N ASP A 634 7.77 27.95 18.09
CA ASP A 634 8.69 27.71 19.22
C ASP A 634 9.21 26.27 19.14
N SER A 635 10.53 26.09 19.33
CA SER A 635 11.15 24.74 19.22
C SER A 635 10.53 23.72 20.20
N LYS A 636 9.97 24.17 21.33
CA LYS A 636 9.25 23.28 22.27
C LYS A 636 7.91 22.81 21.74
N GLU A 637 7.34 23.51 20.77
CA GLU A 637 6.04 23.25 20.15
C GLU A 637 6.17 22.55 18.79
N ASN A 638 7.41 22.40 18.28
CA ASN A 638 7.66 21.71 17.01
C ASN A 638 7.59 20.19 17.20
N ASN A 639 6.45 19.60 16.84
CA ASN A 639 6.25 18.14 16.99
C ASN A 639 7.19 17.31 16.10
N SER A 640 7.73 17.88 15.01
CA SER A 640 8.65 17.17 14.09
C SER A 640 10.01 16.86 14.71
N ASP A 641 10.39 17.48 15.84
CA ASP A 641 11.57 17.14 16.64
C ASP A 641 11.68 15.66 17.01
N ILE A 642 10.56 14.98 17.23
CA ILE A 642 10.56 13.53 17.52
C ILE A 642 11.02 12.66 16.35
N GLY A 643 11.09 13.22 15.15
CA GLY A 643 11.51 12.54 13.93
C GLY A 643 12.94 12.83 13.51
N THR A 644 13.64 13.79 14.13
CA THR A 644 15.01 14.18 13.78
C THR A 644 16.04 13.79 14.83
N LYS A 645 15.67 13.74 16.09
CA LYS A 645 16.61 13.58 17.21
C LYS A 645 16.06 12.78 18.38
N ARG A 646 16.97 12.32 19.28
CA ARG A 646 16.61 11.70 20.55
C ARG A 646 16.24 12.79 21.53
N VAL A 647 14.96 12.99 21.77
CA VAL A 647 14.51 13.97 22.76
C VAL A 647 14.38 13.34 24.15
N PRO A 648 14.59 14.10 25.25
CA PRO A 648 14.36 13.64 26.61
C PRO A 648 12.94 13.14 26.83
N LYS A 649 12.76 12.20 27.76
CA LYS A 649 11.49 11.52 28.01
C LYS A 649 10.30 12.47 28.18
N PHE A 650 10.47 13.52 29.00
CA PHE A 650 9.37 14.46 29.29
C PHE A 650 8.97 15.26 28.03
N ILE A 651 9.92 15.62 27.15
CA ILE A 651 9.65 16.28 25.87
C ILE A 651 8.95 15.29 24.94
N PHE A 652 9.44 14.05 24.84
CA PHE A 652 8.82 13.01 24.04
C PHE A 652 7.38 12.74 24.45
N GLU A 653 7.11 12.61 25.74
CA GLU A 653 5.76 12.42 26.28
C GLU A 653 4.85 13.62 25.99
N TYR A 654 5.36 14.84 26.11
CA TYR A 654 4.62 16.07 25.81
C TYR A 654 4.25 16.17 24.32
N LEU A 655 5.21 16.01 23.42
CA LEU A 655 5.00 16.13 21.98
C LEU A 655 4.07 14.99 21.48
N THR A 656 4.31 13.75 21.90
CA THR A 656 3.51 12.61 21.46
C THR A 656 2.08 12.62 22.01
N HIS A 657 1.81 13.31 23.14
CA HIS A 657 0.44 13.48 23.63
C HIS A 657 -0.42 14.30 22.69
N LYS A 658 0.18 15.17 21.86
CA LYS A 658 -0.53 15.96 20.83
C LYS A 658 -0.80 15.15 19.56
N LEU A 659 -0.09 14.05 19.35
CA LEU A 659 -0.10 13.29 18.10
C LEU A 659 -0.92 12.02 18.16
N VAL A 660 -1.01 11.39 19.34
CA VAL A 660 -1.69 10.11 19.53
C VAL A 660 -2.61 10.13 20.74
N ASP A 661 -3.77 9.49 20.60
CA ASP A 661 -4.68 9.23 21.72
C ASP A 661 -4.15 8.09 22.56
N LYS A 662 -3.89 8.37 23.84
CA LYS A 662 -3.37 7.42 24.84
C LYS A 662 -4.44 6.96 25.85
N SER A 663 -5.71 7.30 25.61
CA SER A 663 -6.80 7.06 26.58
C SER A 663 -6.97 5.59 26.95
N LEU A 664 -6.69 4.67 26.03
CA LEU A 664 -6.78 3.24 26.29
C LEU A 664 -5.65 2.70 27.19
N ARG A 665 -4.54 3.41 27.34
CA ARG A 665 -3.46 3.00 28.27
C ARG A 665 -3.84 3.21 29.73
N THR A 666 -4.68 4.20 30.04
CA THR A 666 -5.04 4.61 31.41
C THR A 666 -6.12 3.73 32.02
N ASN A 667 -6.74 2.86 31.23
CA ASN A 667 -7.83 1.99 31.65
C ASN A 667 -7.36 0.53 31.91
N ILE A 668 -6.06 0.27 31.95
CA ILE A 668 -5.41 -1.00 32.30
C ILE A 668 -4.52 -0.78 33.52
#